data_8e2c1e83855c4715e3593782181b560e
#
_entry.id   8e2c1e83855c4715e3593782181b560e
#
_cell.length_a   1.000
_cell.length_b   1.000
_cell.length_c   1.000
_cell.angle_alpha   90.00
_cell.angle_beta   90.00
_cell.angle_gamma   90.00
#
_symmetry.space_group_name_H-M   'P 1'
#
loop_
_entity.id
_entity.type
_entity.pdbx_description
1 polymer ?
#
loop_
_entity_poly.entity_id
_entity_poly.type
_entity_poly.pdbx_seq_one_letter_code
_entity_poly.pdbx_strand_id
1 'polypeptide(L)'
;MTLRELPIGKWATIQAVGGEGALRQHFLDMGVIPGTDILLIKYAPLGDPMEFMVHGYELTLRVADAEKITIENVRDDAPKAPAPDSQAERKRIEHPGLGEGGKYHVKATENPLPDDEQLTFALAGNQNCGKTTLFNQLTGSNQHVGNFPGVTVDRKDGSIKGHSNTLITDLPGIYSMSPYSSEEIVTRQFIMREHPKGIINIVDASNIERNLYLTMQLMELDIPMVLALNMMDEVRGNGGSIQINEMEDMLGIPVVPISAAKNEGIDELVNHALHVAKYQERPGRIDFCKEDQNGGAVHRCLHAIMHLIEDHARRADIPVRFAAGKLTEGDPRILEALGLDQNEKEMLEHIICQMETESGMDRAAAIADMRFSFIREVCSATVVKPRESREHVRSAKIDKILTGKYTAIPAFMGIVFWLTFNVIGAWLQELMAMGVDALAGITDSALKAANVNEVLQSLIIDGIVGGVGSVLSFLPIIVILFLFLSLLEDSGYIARVAFVMDKLLRKIGLSGRSIVPMLIGFGCTVPGVMATRTLPSERDRKMTILLTPFMSCSAKLPIYGFFAAAFFPGRGALVMIGLYVLGIVMGILMAFLMKGTAFKGEAVPFVMELPNYRLPGAKNVGRLLWDKAKDFLQRAFTVIFVATIVIWFLQTFDFHLNIVADSQDSMLAAAAGVIAPALKPLGFGDWRMSTALITGFMAKESVVSTLNVLFGTAERLFAILTPLAAASLLVFCLLYTPCVAAIAAIKREMGWRWAVGVVAGQCAIAWVAAFIVRLIGLAFGLG
;
A
#
# COMPACT_ATOMS: atom_id res chain seq x y z
N MET A 1 36.45 -1.98 1.79
CA MET A 1 35.55 -1.72 2.94
C MET A 1 34.10 -1.91 2.45
N THR A 2 33.23 -2.49 3.25
CA THR A 2 31.81 -2.63 2.88
C THR A 2 31.00 -1.42 3.32
N LEU A 3 29.87 -1.17 2.67
CA LEU A 3 28.98 -0.05 3.01
C LEU A 3 28.41 -0.17 4.44
N ARG A 4 28.32 -1.40 4.98
CA ARG A 4 27.97 -1.63 6.40
C ARG A 4 28.94 -0.98 7.37
N GLU A 5 30.24 -0.92 7.02
CA GLU A 5 31.31 -0.44 7.89
C GLU A 5 31.46 1.09 7.84
N LEU A 6 30.70 1.78 7.00
CA LEU A 6 30.72 3.23 6.89
C LEU A 6 30.27 3.87 8.21
N PRO A 7 31.02 4.79 8.83
CA PRO A 7 30.60 5.48 10.04
C PRO A 7 29.44 6.47 9.74
N ILE A 8 28.57 6.68 10.73
CA ILE A 8 27.48 7.65 10.63
C ILE A 8 28.04 9.06 10.36
N GLY A 9 27.43 9.77 9.41
CA GLY A 9 27.81 11.12 9.00
C GLY A 9 29.00 11.20 8.03
N LYS A 10 29.56 10.05 7.59
CA LYS A 10 30.65 10.02 6.61
C LYS A 10 30.12 9.75 5.20
N TRP A 11 30.80 10.36 4.24
CA TRP A 11 30.63 10.10 2.82
C TRP A 11 31.60 9.02 2.35
N ALA A 12 31.20 8.24 1.37
CA ALA A 12 32.06 7.30 0.66
C ALA A 12 31.64 7.24 -0.81
N THR A 13 32.52 6.76 -1.67
CA THR A 13 32.23 6.48 -3.07
C THR A 13 31.98 4.98 -3.24
N ILE A 14 30.91 4.58 -3.93
CA ILE A 14 30.62 3.19 -4.21
C ILE A 14 31.64 2.67 -5.23
N GLN A 15 32.34 1.59 -4.90
CA GLN A 15 33.29 0.94 -5.79
C GLN A 15 32.63 -0.17 -6.61
N ALA A 16 31.82 -1.02 -5.96
CA ALA A 16 31.09 -2.07 -6.63
C ALA A 16 29.82 -2.46 -5.86
N VAL A 17 28.80 -2.90 -6.61
CA VAL A 17 27.53 -3.40 -6.08
C VAL A 17 27.46 -4.90 -6.33
N GLY A 18 27.64 -5.68 -5.27
CA GLY A 18 27.56 -7.14 -5.31
C GLY A 18 26.14 -7.68 -5.22
N GLY A 19 26.02 -8.99 -5.29
CA GLY A 19 24.75 -9.70 -5.34
C GLY A 19 24.34 -10.06 -6.76
N GLU A 20 23.20 -10.74 -6.88
CA GLU A 20 22.70 -11.24 -8.17
C GLU A 20 21.17 -11.03 -8.26
N GLY A 21 20.65 -11.11 -9.50
CA GLY A 21 19.22 -11.11 -9.78
C GLY A 21 18.51 -9.77 -9.58
N ALA A 22 17.18 -9.84 -9.44
CA ALA A 22 16.29 -8.67 -9.46
C ALA A 22 16.56 -7.65 -8.33
N LEU A 23 17.06 -8.09 -7.17
CA LEU A 23 17.40 -7.18 -6.07
C LEU A 23 18.59 -6.29 -6.39
N ARG A 24 19.64 -6.86 -6.98
CA ARG A 24 20.80 -6.10 -7.42
C ARG A 24 20.42 -5.09 -8.50
N GLN A 25 19.63 -5.53 -9.48
CA GLN A 25 19.09 -4.63 -10.50
C GLN A 25 18.31 -3.47 -9.86
N HIS A 26 17.48 -3.76 -8.87
CA HIS A 26 16.73 -2.73 -8.15
C HIS A 26 17.65 -1.71 -7.44
N PHE A 27 18.78 -2.12 -6.86
CA PHE A 27 19.76 -1.16 -6.29
C PHE A 27 20.35 -0.26 -7.38
N LEU A 28 20.71 -0.81 -8.52
CA LEU A 28 21.23 -0.03 -9.65
C LEU A 28 20.18 0.94 -10.19
N ASP A 29 18.94 0.49 -10.33
CA ASP A 29 17.80 1.33 -10.75
C ASP A 29 17.50 2.44 -9.74
N MET A 30 17.84 2.22 -8.46
CA MET A 30 17.77 3.23 -7.38
C MET A 30 19.00 4.14 -7.33
N GLY A 31 19.93 4.07 -8.28
CA GLY A 31 21.12 4.92 -8.36
C GLY A 31 22.25 4.52 -7.42
N VAL A 32 22.19 3.35 -6.80
CA VAL A 32 23.33 2.77 -6.08
C VAL A 32 24.24 2.13 -7.12
N ILE A 33 25.08 2.93 -7.77
CA ILE A 33 25.95 2.52 -8.88
C ILE A 33 27.42 2.81 -8.58
N PRO A 34 28.37 2.08 -9.17
CA PRO A 34 29.80 2.39 -9.03
C PRO A 34 30.10 3.85 -9.38
N GLY A 35 30.98 4.50 -8.61
CA GLY A 35 31.33 5.93 -8.77
C GLY A 35 30.36 6.91 -8.09
N THR A 36 29.24 6.47 -7.56
CA THR A 36 28.28 7.35 -6.85
C THR A 36 28.71 7.58 -5.40
N ASP A 37 28.57 8.82 -4.94
CA ASP A 37 28.80 9.18 -3.55
C ASP A 37 27.58 8.89 -2.67
N ILE A 38 27.82 8.25 -1.52
CA ILE A 38 26.79 7.84 -0.57
C ILE A 38 27.15 8.30 0.85
N LEU A 39 26.18 8.81 1.59
CA LEU A 39 26.32 9.24 2.98
C LEU A 39 25.51 8.33 3.89
N LEU A 40 26.08 7.80 4.96
CA LEU A 40 25.31 7.13 6.01
C LEU A 40 24.72 8.17 6.98
N ILE A 41 23.39 8.29 7.00
CA ILE A 41 22.67 9.23 7.87
C ILE A 41 22.52 8.64 9.27
N LYS A 42 21.88 7.47 9.37
CA LYS A 42 21.62 6.79 10.66
C LYS A 42 21.24 5.32 10.46
N TYR A 43 21.18 4.60 11.56
CA TYR A 43 20.54 3.29 11.64
C TYR A 43 19.10 3.43 12.14
N ALA A 44 18.21 2.51 11.74
CA ALA A 44 16.92 2.35 12.39
C ALA A 44 17.11 2.14 13.91
N PRO A 45 16.13 2.48 14.75
CA PRO A 45 16.25 2.38 16.22
C PRO A 45 16.69 1.01 16.74
N LEU A 46 16.38 -0.05 16.00
CA LEU A 46 16.79 -1.43 16.31
C LEU A 46 18.11 -1.84 15.65
N GLY A 47 18.82 -0.92 14.98
CA GLY A 47 20.12 -1.12 14.33
C GLY A 47 20.07 -1.74 12.92
N ASP A 48 18.89 -1.88 12.33
CA ASP A 48 18.67 -2.38 10.97
C ASP A 48 17.22 -2.05 10.56
N PRO A 49 16.95 -1.47 9.38
CA PRO A 49 17.88 -1.14 8.29
C PRO A 49 18.75 0.12 8.54
N MET A 50 19.62 0.42 7.58
CA MET A 50 20.47 1.62 7.51
C MET A 50 19.80 2.63 6.57
N GLU A 51 19.95 3.93 6.86
CA GLU A 51 19.45 5.03 6.05
C GLU A 51 20.61 5.81 5.44
N PHE A 52 20.57 5.96 4.13
CA PHE A 52 21.61 6.60 3.34
C PHE A 52 21.06 7.77 2.52
N MET A 53 21.91 8.74 2.24
CA MET A 53 21.68 9.77 1.23
C MET A 53 22.42 9.40 -0.05
N VAL A 54 21.72 9.33 -1.17
CA VAL A 54 22.26 9.10 -2.51
C VAL A 54 21.53 9.99 -3.51
N HIS A 55 22.21 10.65 -4.44
CA HIS A 55 21.61 11.59 -5.41
C HIS A 55 20.63 12.62 -4.79
N GLY A 56 20.82 12.98 -3.51
CA GLY A 56 20.00 13.98 -2.83
C GLY A 56 18.67 13.46 -2.25
N TYR A 57 18.44 12.16 -2.21
CA TYR A 57 17.26 11.54 -1.57
C TYR A 57 17.68 10.47 -0.54
N GLU A 58 16.77 10.18 0.40
CA GLU A 58 17.00 9.21 1.48
C GLU A 58 16.55 7.81 1.04
N LEU A 59 17.47 6.87 1.11
CA LEU A 59 17.29 5.46 0.76
C LEU A 59 17.58 4.57 1.95
N THR A 60 16.77 3.55 2.17
CA THR A 60 17.00 2.56 3.22
C THR A 60 17.47 1.23 2.66
N LEU A 61 18.55 0.68 3.22
CA LEU A 61 19.08 -0.64 2.88
C LEU A 61 19.21 -1.49 4.15
N ARG A 62 18.94 -2.79 4.04
CA ARG A 62 19.25 -3.71 5.14
C ARG A 62 20.77 -3.85 5.31
N VAL A 63 21.21 -4.09 6.54
CA VAL A 63 22.62 -4.33 6.87
C VAL A 63 23.21 -5.47 6.02
N ALA A 64 22.46 -6.56 5.83
CA ALA A 64 22.89 -7.69 4.99
C ALA A 64 23.06 -7.33 3.50
N ASP A 65 22.32 -6.33 3.01
CA ASP A 65 22.46 -5.85 1.62
C ASP A 65 23.61 -4.84 1.52
N ALA A 66 23.78 -3.98 2.52
CA ALA A 66 24.92 -3.06 2.62
C ALA A 66 26.28 -3.80 2.72
N GLU A 67 26.32 -5.03 3.25
CA GLU A 67 27.51 -5.89 3.25
C GLU A 67 27.99 -6.29 1.86
N LYS A 68 27.07 -6.31 0.87
CA LYS A 68 27.40 -6.68 -0.52
C LYS A 68 27.92 -5.52 -1.36
N ILE A 69 27.86 -4.29 -0.84
CA ILE A 69 28.29 -3.09 -1.54
C ILE A 69 29.64 -2.69 -1.01
N THR A 70 30.65 -2.62 -1.90
CA THR A 70 32.00 -2.17 -1.56
C THR A 70 32.13 -0.67 -1.79
N ILE A 71 32.86 -0.02 -0.89
CA ILE A 71 33.08 1.43 -0.89
C ILE A 71 34.56 1.78 -0.77
N GLU A 72 34.89 2.98 -1.26
CA GLU A 72 36.20 3.58 -1.14
C GLU A 72 36.09 5.09 -0.81
N ASN A 73 37.21 5.77 -0.66
CA ASN A 73 37.27 7.23 -0.47
C ASN A 73 36.38 7.76 0.69
N VAL A 74 36.45 7.13 1.86
CA VAL A 74 35.72 7.59 3.05
C VAL A 74 36.20 8.98 3.49
N ARG A 75 35.29 9.95 3.60
CA ARG A 75 35.58 11.36 3.89
C ARG A 75 34.49 12.02 4.75
N ASP A 76 34.85 13.12 5.41
CA ASP A 76 33.92 13.91 6.22
C ASP A 76 33.12 14.92 5.38
N ASP A 77 33.77 15.48 4.36
CA ASP A 77 33.18 16.53 3.55
C ASP A 77 32.27 15.96 2.47
N ALA A 78 31.16 16.67 2.24
CA ALA A 78 30.31 16.41 1.08
C ALA A 78 31.14 16.52 -0.21
N PRO A 79 30.82 15.71 -1.25
CA PRO A 79 31.45 15.87 -2.55
C PRO A 79 31.29 17.33 -3.00
N LYS A 80 32.38 17.95 -3.42
CA LYS A 80 32.30 19.29 -4.01
C LYS A 80 31.39 19.17 -5.23
N ALA A 81 30.20 19.77 -5.14
CA ALA A 81 29.41 19.98 -6.35
C ALA A 81 30.33 20.62 -7.40
N PRO A 82 30.32 20.20 -8.67
CA PRO A 82 31.01 20.91 -9.71
C PRO A 82 30.62 22.37 -9.54
N ALA A 83 31.64 23.25 -9.46
CA ALA A 83 31.39 24.67 -9.25
C ALA A 83 30.36 25.11 -10.29
N PRO A 84 29.25 25.73 -9.91
CA PRO A 84 28.36 26.29 -10.91
C PRO A 84 29.24 27.19 -11.76
N ASP A 85 29.30 26.89 -13.06
CA ASP A 85 29.99 27.70 -14.01
C ASP A 85 29.60 29.17 -13.73
N SER A 86 30.60 30.01 -13.49
CA SER A 86 30.44 31.40 -13.01
C SER A 86 29.70 32.35 -14.00
N GLN A 87 28.97 31.76 -14.91
CA GLN A 87 28.14 32.44 -15.92
C GLN A 87 26.65 32.42 -15.62
N ALA A 88 26.20 32.40 -14.43
CA ALA A 88 24.76 32.46 -14.31
C ALA A 88 24.26 33.20 -13.08
N GLU A 89 24.23 34.50 -13.16
CA GLU A 89 22.94 35.19 -13.01
C GLU A 89 22.05 34.75 -14.18
N ARG A 90 21.69 33.47 -14.25
CA ARG A 90 20.72 32.94 -15.22
C ARG A 90 19.39 33.62 -14.89
N LYS A 91 18.97 34.56 -15.76
CA LYS A 91 17.66 35.21 -15.69
C LYS A 91 16.63 34.12 -15.47
N ARG A 92 15.77 34.27 -14.45
CA ARG A 92 14.56 33.45 -14.29
C ARG A 92 13.74 33.58 -15.56
N ILE A 93 13.80 32.59 -16.43
CA ILE A 93 12.92 32.48 -17.57
C ILE A 93 11.71 31.73 -17.06
N GLU A 94 10.57 32.42 -16.97
CA GLU A 94 9.29 31.75 -16.75
C GLU A 94 8.96 30.93 -17.99
N HIS A 95 8.30 29.79 -17.82
CA HIS A 95 7.82 28.98 -18.94
C HIS A 95 6.87 29.84 -19.78
N PRO A 96 7.12 30.03 -21.08
CA PRO A 96 6.35 30.97 -21.89
C PRO A 96 4.94 30.50 -22.24
N GLY A 97 4.53 29.28 -21.86
CA GLY A 97 3.24 28.69 -22.16
C GLY A 97 3.19 28.02 -23.55
N LEU A 98 2.03 27.50 -23.91
CA LEU A 98 1.78 26.79 -25.19
C LEU A 98 2.07 27.56 -26.45
N GLY A 99 2.30 28.88 -26.36
CA GLY A 99 2.54 29.78 -27.47
C GLY A 99 3.94 29.75 -28.08
N GLU A 100 4.79 28.82 -27.71
CA GLU A 100 6.22 28.78 -28.04
C GLU A 100 6.54 28.46 -29.49
N GLY A 101 5.59 28.58 -30.37
CA GLY A 101 5.83 28.50 -31.81
C GLY A 101 6.15 27.08 -32.30
N GLY A 102 5.80 26.06 -31.55
CA GLY A 102 5.90 24.66 -32.00
C GLY A 102 7.32 24.12 -32.06
N LYS A 103 8.22 24.61 -31.20
CA LYS A 103 9.60 24.11 -31.15
C LYS A 103 9.70 22.62 -30.85
N TYR A 104 8.73 22.10 -30.08
CA TYR A 104 8.61 20.65 -29.70
C TYR A 104 7.53 19.92 -30.48
N HIS A 105 6.78 20.60 -31.34
CA HIS A 105 5.73 20.05 -32.17
C HIS A 105 6.18 20.08 -33.64
N VAL A 106 6.84 18.99 -34.05
CA VAL A 106 7.44 18.93 -35.43
C VAL A 106 6.38 18.50 -36.42
N LYS A 107 5.67 19.49 -36.99
CA LYS A 107 4.58 19.29 -37.98
C LYS A 107 4.96 18.39 -39.18
N ALA A 108 6.22 18.34 -39.54
CA ALA A 108 6.69 17.50 -40.67
C ALA A 108 6.62 15.98 -40.39
N THR A 109 6.57 15.56 -39.12
CA THR A 109 6.50 14.16 -38.71
C THR A 109 5.14 13.79 -38.15
N GLU A 110 4.17 14.70 -38.15
CA GLU A 110 2.82 14.47 -37.66
C GLU A 110 2.10 13.42 -38.51
N ASN A 111 1.46 12.47 -37.82
CA ASN A 111 0.57 11.47 -38.39
C ASN A 111 -0.74 11.46 -37.61
N PRO A 112 -1.63 12.46 -37.83
CA PRO A 112 -2.80 12.67 -37.00
C PRO A 112 -3.78 11.50 -37.07
N LEU A 113 -4.24 11.05 -35.90
CA LEU A 113 -5.30 10.06 -35.77
C LEU A 113 -6.64 10.65 -36.20
N PRO A 114 -7.59 9.80 -36.69
CA PRO A 114 -8.96 10.22 -36.99
C PRO A 114 -9.63 10.90 -35.79
N ASP A 115 -10.54 11.86 -36.04
CA ASP A 115 -11.19 12.63 -34.98
C ASP A 115 -12.14 11.80 -34.12
N ASP A 116 -12.61 10.67 -34.59
CA ASP A 116 -13.49 9.70 -33.92
C ASP A 116 -12.72 8.66 -33.10
N GLU A 117 -11.40 8.56 -33.29
CA GLU A 117 -10.58 7.60 -32.54
C GLU A 117 -10.42 8.04 -31.08
N GLN A 118 -10.67 7.12 -30.14
CA GLN A 118 -10.51 7.37 -28.71
C GLN A 118 -9.03 7.52 -28.35
N LEU A 119 -8.67 8.63 -27.73
CA LEU A 119 -7.33 8.86 -27.22
C LEU A 119 -7.14 8.18 -25.86
N THR A 120 -6.26 7.18 -25.82
CA THR A 120 -5.95 6.42 -24.61
C THR A 120 -4.62 6.90 -24.01
N PHE A 121 -4.63 7.14 -22.68
CA PHE A 121 -3.48 7.63 -21.96
C PHE A 121 -3.09 6.69 -20.83
N ALA A 122 -1.79 6.46 -20.65
CA ALA A 122 -1.21 5.87 -19.47
C ALA A 122 -0.63 6.96 -18.55
N LEU A 123 -1.09 7.05 -17.32
CA LEU A 123 -0.50 7.93 -16.31
C LEU A 123 0.58 7.15 -15.55
N ALA A 124 1.84 7.44 -15.81
CA ALA A 124 3.00 6.76 -15.26
C ALA A 124 3.85 7.70 -14.40
N GLY A 125 4.51 7.18 -13.38
CA GLY A 125 5.42 7.95 -12.52
C GLY A 125 5.82 7.19 -11.26
N ASN A 126 6.79 7.73 -10.55
CA ASN A 126 7.31 7.12 -9.32
C ASN A 126 6.27 7.11 -8.19
N GLN A 127 6.54 6.31 -7.16
CA GLN A 127 5.76 6.41 -5.92
C GLN A 127 5.92 7.82 -5.32
N ASN A 128 4.86 8.35 -4.74
CA ASN A 128 4.82 9.67 -4.08
C ASN A 128 5.04 10.91 -4.99
N CYS A 129 5.12 10.77 -6.31
CA CYS A 129 5.24 11.91 -7.24
C CYS A 129 3.95 12.74 -7.40
N GLY A 130 2.84 12.33 -6.76
CA GLY A 130 1.54 13.02 -6.84
C GLY A 130 0.60 12.49 -7.93
N LYS A 131 0.84 11.28 -8.45
CA LYS A 131 0.10 10.66 -9.55
C LYS A 131 -1.42 10.59 -9.29
N THR A 132 -1.84 10.03 -8.16
CA THR A 132 -3.27 9.93 -7.79
C THR A 132 -3.92 11.31 -7.64
N THR A 133 -3.19 12.32 -7.16
CA THR A 133 -3.68 13.69 -7.09
C THR A 133 -3.92 14.25 -8.48
N LEU A 134 -2.97 14.07 -9.40
CA LEU A 134 -3.12 14.49 -10.79
C LEU A 134 -4.28 13.74 -11.48
N PHE A 135 -4.38 12.44 -11.33
CA PHE A 135 -5.48 11.64 -11.88
C PHE A 135 -6.86 12.17 -11.43
N ASN A 136 -7.00 12.49 -10.14
CA ASN A 136 -8.22 13.07 -9.59
C ASN A 136 -8.52 14.48 -10.16
N GLN A 137 -7.50 15.29 -10.44
CA GLN A 137 -7.70 16.59 -11.07
C GLN A 137 -8.14 16.44 -12.53
N LEU A 138 -7.53 15.52 -13.27
CA LEU A 138 -7.85 15.27 -14.68
C LEU A 138 -9.26 14.67 -14.87
N THR A 139 -9.66 13.68 -14.04
CA THR A 139 -10.89 12.91 -14.27
C THR A 139 -12.09 13.39 -13.46
N GLY A 140 -11.87 14.01 -12.30
CA GLY A 140 -12.95 14.45 -11.42
C GLY A 140 -13.74 13.29 -10.83
N SER A 141 -15.07 13.23 -11.11
CA SER A 141 -15.98 12.16 -10.65
C SER A 141 -16.13 11.00 -11.64
N ASN A 142 -15.57 11.12 -12.84
CA ASN A 142 -15.70 10.15 -13.92
C ASN A 142 -14.60 9.08 -13.81
N GLN A 143 -14.68 8.23 -12.79
CA GLN A 143 -13.71 7.19 -12.52
C GLN A 143 -14.37 5.82 -12.42
N HIS A 144 -13.73 4.82 -12.99
CA HIS A 144 -14.05 3.41 -12.82
C HIS A 144 -12.93 2.71 -12.09
N VAL A 145 -13.25 1.96 -11.04
CA VAL A 145 -12.27 1.22 -10.24
C VAL A 145 -12.46 -0.28 -10.47
N GLY A 146 -11.40 -0.95 -10.87
CA GLY A 146 -11.34 -2.40 -11.06
C GLY A 146 -9.99 -2.95 -10.63
N ASN A 147 -9.64 -4.15 -11.07
CA ASN A 147 -8.30 -4.70 -10.91
C ASN A 147 -7.69 -4.94 -12.28
N PHE A 148 -6.36 -4.85 -12.38
CA PHE A 148 -5.66 -5.30 -13.58
C PHE A 148 -5.88 -6.81 -13.79
N PRO A 149 -6.01 -7.30 -15.04
CA PRO A 149 -6.25 -8.70 -15.32
C PRO A 149 -5.20 -9.62 -14.71
N GLY A 150 -5.66 -10.65 -13.98
CA GLY A 150 -4.79 -11.69 -13.40
C GLY A 150 -4.01 -11.30 -12.15
N VAL A 151 -4.16 -10.08 -11.64
CA VAL A 151 -3.47 -9.58 -10.44
C VAL A 151 -4.43 -8.83 -9.52
N THR A 152 -3.99 -8.62 -8.28
CA THR A 152 -4.78 -7.90 -7.27
C THR A 152 -4.41 -6.42 -7.14
N VAL A 153 -3.80 -5.86 -8.18
CA VAL A 153 -3.45 -4.44 -8.27
C VAL A 153 -4.68 -3.67 -8.76
N ASP A 154 -5.04 -2.61 -8.08
CA ASP A 154 -6.20 -1.78 -8.43
C ASP A 154 -5.93 -1.03 -9.75
N ARG A 155 -6.92 -1.07 -10.67
CA ARG A 155 -6.96 -0.31 -11.91
C ARG A 155 -7.97 0.81 -11.78
N LYS A 156 -7.59 2.03 -12.11
CA LYS A 156 -8.47 3.19 -12.16
C LYS A 156 -8.44 3.78 -13.55
N ASP A 157 -9.59 3.80 -14.17
CA ASP A 157 -9.80 4.40 -15.48
C ASP A 157 -10.73 5.60 -15.36
N GLY A 158 -10.57 6.60 -16.24
CA GLY A 158 -11.46 7.75 -16.29
C GLY A 158 -11.31 8.51 -17.58
N SER A 159 -12.28 9.38 -17.90
CA SER A 159 -12.17 10.36 -19.00
C SER A 159 -11.65 11.68 -18.48
N ILE A 160 -10.85 12.38 -19.28
CA ILE A 160 -10.37 13.73 -18.97
C ILE A 160 -11.57 14.70 -19.03
N LYS A 161 -11.67 15.58 -18.03
CA LYS A 161 -12.72 16.59 -17.95
C LYS A 161 -12.78 17.45 -19.23
N GLY A 162 -13.97 17.61 -19.78
CA GLY A 162 -14.16 18.37 -21.02
C GLY A 162 -13.83 17.60 -22.30
N HIS A 163 -13.25 16.40 -22.21
CA HIS A 163 -12.81 15.58 -23.35
C HIS A 163 -13.35 14.16 -23.22
N SER A 164 -14.62 13.93 -23.56
CA SER A 164 -15.32 12.65 -23.41
C SER A 164 -14.73 11.53 -24.26
N ASN A 165 -14.05 11.84 -25.37
CA ASN A 165 -13.38 10.86 -26.25
C ASN A 165 -11.97 10.53 -25.77
N THR A 166 -11.71 10.58 -24.46
CA THR A 166 -10.43 10.21 -23.85
C THR A 166 -10.60 9.13 -22.80
N LEU A 167 -9.59 8.29 -22.66
CA LEU A 167 -9.49 7.31 -21.56
C LEU A 167 -8.11 7.42 -20.95
N ILE A 168 -8.04 7.75 -19.67
CA ILE A 168 -6.79 7.76 -18.90
C ILE A 168 -6.80 6.65 -17.87
N THR A 169 -5.74 5.85 -17.82
CA THR A 169 -5.54 4.78 -16.84
C THR A 169 -4.44 5.18 -15.85
N ASP A 170 -4.76 5.18 -14.55
CA ASP A 170 -3.78 5.38 -13.47
C ASP A 170 -2.99 4.10 -13.26
N LEU A 171 -1.70 4.11 -13.64
CA LEU A 171 -0.81 2.97 -13.45
C LEU A 171 -0.20 2.97 -12.04
N PRO A 172 0.17 1.81 -11.50
CA PRO A 172 0.90 1.74 -10.23
C PRO A 172 2.16 2.60 -10.25
N GLY A 173 2.53 3.15 -9.09
CA GLY A 173 3.80 3.87 -8.94
C GLY A 173 4.98 2.94 -8.99
N ILE A 174 5.89 3.14 -9.94
CA ILE A 174 7.06 2.30 -10.16
C ILE A 174 8.33 3.13 -10.23
N TYR A 175 9.46 2.52 -9.96
CA TYR A 175 10.76 3.18 -10.04
C TYR A 175 11.51 2.86 -11.33
N SER A 176 11.23 1.72 -11.92
CA SER A 176 11.82 1.29 -13.20
C SER A 176 10.88 0.32 -13.94
N MET A 177 11.21 0.05 -15.19
CA MET A 177 10.52 -0.96 -16.01
C MET A 177 11.10 -2.38 -15.80
N SER A 178 11.95 -2.58 -14.81
CA SER A 178 12.52 -3.88 -14.46
C SER A 178 11.52 -4.70 -13.63
N PRO A 179 11.36 -6.02 -13.86
CA PRO A 179 10.31 -6.83 -13.25
C PRO A 179 10.65 -7.26 -11.81
N TYR A 180 10.78 -6.30 -10.89
CA TYR A 180 11.10 -6.54 -9.49
C TYR A 180 9.85 -6.73 -8.61
N SER A 181 8.83 -5.90 -8.78
CA SER A 181 7.56 -5.96 -8.06
C SER A 181 6.37 -6.29 -8.98
N SER A 182 5.22 -6.63 -8.38
CA SER A 182 3.97 -6.84 -9.13
C SER A 182 3.51 -5.59 -9.86
N GLU A 183 3.74 -4.41 -9.26
CA GLU A 183 3.40 -3.12 -9.85
C GLU A 183 4.18 -2.84 -11.12
N GLU A 184 5.49 -3.10 -11.12
CA GLU A 184 6.37 -2.93 -12.29
C GLU A 184 5.99 -3.88 -13.42
N ILE A 185 5.68 -5.14 -13.08
CA ILE A 185 5.22 -6.12 -14.04
C ILE A 185 3.90 -5.69 -14.70
N VAL A 186 2.94 -5.22 -13.89
CA VAL A 186 1.62 -4.77 -14.38
C VAL A 186 1.75 -3.56 -15.28
N THR A 187 2.51 -2.54 -14.85
CA THR A 187 2.73 -1.32 -15.62
C THR A 187 3.38 -1.63 -16.97
N ARG A 188 4.43 -2.45 -16.97
CA ARG A 188 5.11 -2.87 -18.20
C ARG A 188 4.17 -3.64 -19.13
N GLN A 189 3.42 -4.61 -18.61
CA GLN A 189 2.47 -5.39 -19.42
C GLN A 189 1.35 -4.52 -19.98
N PHE A 190 0.85 -3.56 -19.21
CA PHE A 190 -0.17 -2.64 -19.68
C PHE A 190 0.34 -1.81 -20.86
N ILE A 191 1.48 -1.14 -20.71
CA ILE A 191 2.01 -0.26 -21.76
C ILE A 191 2.35 -1.07 -23.04
N MET A 192 2.93 -2.26 -22.91
CA MET A 192 3.34 -3.09 -24.03
C MET A 192 2.19 -3.84 -24.74
N ARG A 193 1.03 -4.05 -24.06
CA ARG A 193 -0.10 -4.78 -24.66
C ARG A 193 -1.24 -3.88 -25.09
N GLU A 194 -1.54 -2.85 -24.29
CA GLU A 194 -2.67 -1.94 -24.57
C GLU A 194 -2.27 -0.83 -25.53
N HIS A 195 -0.96 -0.60 -25.78
CA HIS A 195 -0.42 0.42 -26.67
C HIS A 195 -1.13 1.77 -26.54
N PRO A 196 -1.04 2.44 -25.35
CA PRO A 196 -1.70 3.72 -25.15
C PRO A 196 -1.24 4.72 -26.19
N LYS A 197 -2.16 5.58 -26.68
CA LYS A 197 -1.86 6.60 -27.68
C LYS A 197 -0.97 7.72 -27.15
N GLY A 198 -0.87 7.84 -25.81
CA GLY A 198 0.05 8.76 -25.16
C GLY A 198 0.36 8.36 -23.71
N ILE A 199 1.52 8.76 -23.23
CA ILE A 199 1.94 8.63 -21.84
C ILE A 199 2.02 10.00 -21.19
N ILE A 200 1.35 10.18 -20.06
CA ILE A 200 1.57 11.33 -19.18
C ILE A 200 2.49 10.84 -18.05
N ASN A 201 3.76 11.22 -18.15
CA ASN A 201 4.76 10.87 -17.15
C ASN A 201 4.85 11.95 -16.09
N ILE A 202 4.49 11.65 -14.85
CA ILE A 202 4.55 12.60 -13.73
C ILE A 202 5.83 12.40 -12.93
N VAL A 203 6.55 13.48 -12.71
CA VAL A 203 7.86 13.55 -12.05
C VAL A 203 7.79 14.51 -10.87
N ASP A 204 8.33 14.12 -9.71
CA ASP A 204 8.54 15.02 -8.58
C ASP A 204 9.74 15.92 -8.86
N ALA A 205 9.49 17.19 -9.13
CA ALA A 205 10.51 18.19 -9.42
C ALA A 205 11.46 18.46 -8.24
N SER A 206 11.06 18.15 -7.00
CA SER A 206 11.91 18.29 -5.83
C SER A 206 12.98 17.18 -5.75
N ASN A 207 12.72 16.03 -6.39
CA ASN A 207 13.62 14.86 -6.47
C ASN A 207 13.83 14.42 -7.93
N ILE A 208 14.10 15.36 -8.81
CA ILE A 208 14.05 15.20 -10.25
C ILE A 208 15.02 14.13 -10.77
N GLU A 209 16.27 14.10 -10.29
CA GLU A 209 17.30 13.15 -10.73
C GLU A 209 16.83 11.71 -10.59
N ARG A 210 16.19 11.42 -9.48
CA ARG A 210 15.65 10.10 -9.18
C ARG A 210 14.50 9.70 -10.10
N ASN A 211 13.61 10.68 -10.36
CA ASN A 211 12.38 10.42 -11.12
C ASN A 211 12.65 10.31 -12.63
N LEU A 212 13.63 11.01 -13.17
CA LEU A 212 14.00 10.95 -14.59
C LEU A 212 14.50 9.57 -15.03
N TYR A 213 14.93 8.70 -14.12
CA TYR A 213 15.36 7.35 -14.49
C TYR A 213 14.23 6.53 -15.14
N LEU A 214 13.02 6.61 -14.58
CA LEU A 214 11.83 6.01 -15.19
C LEU A 214 11.47 6.72 -16.49
N THR A 215 11.55 8.05 -16.55
CA THR A 215 11.27 8.83 -17.74
C THR A 215 12.08 8.33 -18.94
N MET A 216 13.38 8.11 -18.75
CA MET A 216 14.25 7.61 -19.82
C MET A 216 13.81 6.23 -20.33
N GLN A 217 13.44 5.32 -19.43
CA GLN A 217 12.94 4.00 -19.83
C GLN A 217 11.59 4.06 -20.56
N LEU A 218 10.74 5.02 -20.22
CA LEU A 218 9.50 5.27 -20.94
C LEU A 218 9.74 5.85 -22.32
N MET A 219 10.74 6.74 -22.47
CA MET A 219 11.15 7.28 -23.78
C MET A 219 11.71 6.20 -24.71
N GLU A 220 12.44 5.22 -24.17
CA GLU A 220 12.93 4.06 -24.94
C GLU A 220 11.80 3.20 -25.56
N LEU A 221 10.55 3.35 -25.06
CA LEU A 221 9.37 2.67 -25.64
C LEU A 221 8.84 3.33 -26.92
N ASP A 222 9.33 4.49 -27.26
CA ASP A 222 8.96 5.24 -28.48
C ASP A 222 7.45 5.49 -28.61
N ILE A 223 6.77 5.73 -27.49
CA ILE A 223 5.36 6.08 -27.41
C ILE A 223 5.24 7.59 -27.20
N PRO A 224 4.26 8.28 -27.85
CA PRO A 224 4.00 9.68 -27.61
C PRO A 224 3.88 10.00 -26.11
N MET A 225 4.62 11.01 -25.63
CA MET A 225 4.60 11.30 -24.20
C MET A 225 4.81 12.77 -23.85
N VAL A 226 4.30 13.14 -22.68
CA VAL A 226 4.48 14.47 -22.06
C VAL A 226 5.02 14.27 -20.65
N LEU A 227 6.00 15.08 -20.26
CA LEU A 227 6.56 15.11 -18.91
C LEU A 227 5.85 16.17 -18.07
N ALA A 228 5.15 15.76 -17.01
CA ALA A 228 4.53 16.64 -16.03
C ALA A 228 5.46 16.82 -14.82
N LEU A 229 6.12 17.98 -14.72
CA LEU A 229 6.95 18.34 -13.56
C LEU A 229 6.06 18.83 -12.42
N ASN A 230 5.74 17.94 -11.51
CA ASN A 230 4.89 18.22 -10.35
C ASN A 230 5.69 18.78 -9.17
N MET A 231 4.98 19.40 -8.22
CA MET A 231 5.55 20.04 -7.03
C MET A 231 6.42 21.26 -7.33
N MET A 232 6.16 21.93 -8.45
CA MET A 232 6.87 23.17 -8.82
C MET A 232 6.65 24.30 -7.81
N ASP A 233 5.56 24.28 -7.07
CA ASP A 233 5.31 25.19 -5.96
C ASP A 233 6.31 24.98 -4.79
N GLU A 234 6.73 23.76 -4.52
CA GLU A 234 7.78 23.46 -3.52
C GLU A 234 9.15 23.93 -4.02
N VAL A 235 9.48 23.65 -5.30
CA VAL A 235 10.75 24.08 -5.90
C VAL A 235 10.87 25.61 -5.83
N ARG A 236 9.83 26.34 -6.28
CA ARG A 236 9.79 27.82 -6.24
C ARG A 236 9.80 28.34 -4.81
N GLY A 237 9.04 27.70 -3.88
CA GLY A 237 8.97 28.06 -2.46
C GLY A 237 10.32 27.97 -1.75
N ASN A 238 11.19 27.04 -2.18
CA ASN A 238 12.55 26.88 -1.67
C ASN A 238 13.61 27.74 -2.39
N GLY A 239 13.20 28.55 -3.38
CA GLY A 239 14.10 29.40 -4.14
C GLY A 239 14.85 28.69 -5.26
N GLY A 240 14.45 27.44 -5.59
CA GLY A 240 14.94 26.72 -6.77
C GLY A 240 14.22 27.15 -8.05
N SER A 241 14.78 26.79 -9.21
CA SER A 241 14.16 26.97 -10.52
C SER A 241 14.58 25.86 -11.48
N ILE A 242 13.75 25.58 -12.47
CA ILE A 242 14.04 24.62 -13.54
C ILE A 242 13.86 25.34 -14.86
N GLN A 243 14.84 25.22 -15.75
CA GLN A 243 14.80 25.79 -17.09
C GLN A 243 14.05 24.80 -18.01
N ILE A 244 12.76 25.03 -18.17
CA ILE A 244 11.86 24.08 -18.85
C ILE A 244 12.25 23.91 -20.32
N ASN A 245 12.45 24.98 -21.06
CA ASN A 245 12.78 24.93 -22.49
C ASN A 245 14.09 24.19 -22.77
N GLU A 246 15.11 24.43 -21.95
CA GLU A 246 16.39 23.74 -22.09
C GLU A 246 16.23 22.22 -21.75
N MET A 247 15.37 21.90 -20.77
CA MET A 247 15.05 20.52 -20.43
C MET A 247 14.30 19.82 -21.59
N GLU A 248 13.35 20.49 -22.23
CA GLU A 248 12.65 20.00 -23.42
C GLU A 248 13.63 19.75 -24.58
N ASP A 249 14.54 20.71 -24.85
CA ASP A 249 15.57 20.54 -25.86
C ASP A 249 16.47 19.33 -25.63
N MET A 250 16.84 19.09 -24.36
CA MET A 250 17.70 17.96 -24.00
C MET A 250 16.97 16.62 -24.03
N LEU A 251 15.71 16.59 -23.55
CA LEU A 251 14.91 15.37 -23.51
C LEU A 251 14.21 15.06 -24.83
N GLY A 252 13.87 16.09 -25.63
CA GLY A 252 13.13 15.92 -26.89
C GLY A 252 11.65 15.55 -26.68
N ILE A 253 11.05 15.96 -25.58
CA ILE A 253 9.63 15.77 -25.25
C ILE A 253 9.08 17.03 -24.58
N PRO A 254 7.79 17.35 -24.72
CA PRO A 254 7.16 18.45 -24.01
C PRO A 254 7.26 18.29 -22.49
N VAL A 255 7.61 19.36 -21.78
CA VAL A 255 7.76 19.41 -20.32
C VAL A 255 6.86 20.48 -19.75
N VAL A 256 5.88 20.12 -18.95
CA VAL A 256 4.89 21.04 -18.39
C VAL A 256 5.05 21.15 -16.87
N PRO A 257 5.36 22.34 -16.34
CA PRO A 257 5.48 22.57 -14.91
C PRO A 257 4.08 22.66 -14.27
N ILE A 258 3.82 21.80 -13.29
CA ILE A 258 2.52 21.72 -12.62
C ILE A 258 2.63 21.74 -11.10
N SER A 259 1.52 22.07 -10.44
CA SER A 259 1.26 21.73 -9.03
C SER A 259 -0.12 21.05 -8.95
N ALA A 260 -0.13 19.70 -8.93
CA ALA A 260 -1.36 18.94 -8.84
C ALA A 260 -2.16 19.24 -7.55
N ALA A 261 -1.46 19.54 -6.44
CA ALA A 261 -2.11 19.90 -5.17
C ALA A 261 -2.86 21.24 -5.26
N LYS A 262 -2.32 22.24 -6.02
CA LYS A 262 -2.91 23.56 -6.19
C LYS A 262 -3.74 23.70 -7.46
N ASN A 263 -3.76 22.68 -8.31
CA ASN A 263 -4.43 22.69 -9.61
C ASN A 263 -3.83 23.75 -10.56
N GLU A 264 -2.50 23.92 -10.52
CA GLU A 264 -1.77 24.85 -11.41
C GLU A 264 -1.17 24.07 -12.59
N GLY A 265 -1.23 24.61 -13.81
CA GLY A 265 -0.65 24.03 -15.03
C GLY A 265 -1.38 22.81 -15.60
N ILE A 266 -2.54 22.42 -15.03
CA ILE A 266 -3.24 21.20 -15.44
C ILE A 266 -3.86 21.33 -16.84
N ASP A 267 -4.47 22.47 -17.16
CA ASP A 267 -5.09 22.70 -18.46
C ASP A 267 -4.03 22.70 -19.57
N GLU A 268 -2.87 23.28 -19.31
CA GLU A 268 -1.72 23.26 -20.21
C GLU A 268 -1.22 21.85 -20.46
N LEU A 269 -1.06 21.05 -19.38
CA LEU A 269 -0.70 19.64 -19.48
C LEU A 269 -1.70 18.84 -20.34
N VAL A 270 -3.00 19.08 -20.16
CA VAL A 270 -4.05 18.41 -20.95
C VAL A 270 -3.92 18.76 -22.42
N ASN A 271 -3.70 20.04 -22.75
CA ASN A 271 -3.56 20.48 -24.13
C ASN A 271 -2.35 19.85 -24.81
N HIS A 272 -1.19 19.80 -24.16
CA HIS A 272 0.00 19.11 -24.67
C HIS A 272 -0.24 17.61 -24.84
N ALA A 273 -0.83 16.97 -23.85
CA ALA A 273 -1.11 15.52 -23.88
C ALA A 273 -2.04 15.17 -25.07
N LEU A 274 -3.13 15.92 -25.25
CA LEU A 274 -4.06 15.73 -26.36
C LEU A 274 -3.39 15.96 -27.72
N HIS A 275 -2.55 17.00 -27.84
CA HIS A 275 -1.82 17.29 -29.08
C HIS A 275 -0.88 16.14 -29.43
N VAL A 276 0.02 15.77 -28.53
CA VAL A 276 1.01 14.71 -28.73
C VAL A 276 0.35 13.37 -29.06
N ALA A 277 -0.74 13.01 -28.37
CA ALA A 277 -1.45 11.78 -28.65
C ALA A 277 -2.22 11.83 -29.98
N LYS A 278 -2.86 12.95 -30.31
CA LYS A 278 -3.61 13.11 -31.57
C LYS A 278 -2.70 13.05 -32.80
N TYR A 279 -1.57 13.75 -32.74
CA TYR A 279 -0.62 13.83 -33.85
C TYR A 279 0.43 12.71 -33.84
N GLN A 280 0.40 11.82 -32.82
CA GLN A 280 1.33 10.69 -32.64
C GLN A 280 2.80 11.14 -32.62
N GLU A 281 3.07 12.25 -31.94
CA GLU A 281 4.41 12.80 -31.80
C GLU A 281 5.26 11.94 -30.87
N ARG A 282 6.30 11.32 -31.41
CA ARG A 282 7.20 10.45 -30.68
C ARG A 282 8.32 11.24 -30.00
N PRO A 283 8.95 10.69 -28.94
CA PRO A 283 10.11 11.32 -28.32
C PRO A 283 11.20 11.62 -29.35
N GLY A 284 11.68 12.85 -29.36
CA GLY A 284 12.76 13.28 -30.27
C GLY A 284 14.12 12.65 -29.93
N ARG A 285 14.24 12.06 -28.74
CA ARG A 285 15.44 11.35 -28.28
C ARG A 285 15.03 10.05 -27.60
N ILE A 286 15.54 8.95 -28.11
CA ILE A 286 15.36 7.60 -27.53
C ILE A 286 16.69 6.97 -27.14
N ASP A 287 17.81 7.56 -27.60
CA ASP A 287 19.16 7.09 -27.33
C ASP A 287 19.91 8.08 -26.43
N PHE A 288 20.45 7.57 -25.33
CA PHE A 288 21.12 8.33 -24.28
C PHE A 288 22.61 7.99 -24.16
N CYS A 289 23.09 7.06 -24.98
CA CYS A 289 24.51 6.69 -24.97
C CYS A 289 25.34 7.71 -25.77
N LYS A 290 26.54 7.99 -25.28
CA LYS A 290 27.52 8.87 -25.92
C LYS A 290 28.71 8.10 -26.43
N GLU A 291 29.25 8.53 -27.56
CA GLU A 291 30.42 7.89 -28.17
C GLU A 291 31.70 8.08 -27.35
N ASP A 292 31.78 9.16 -26.58
CA ASP A 292 32.92 9.50 -25.74
C ASP A 292 32.86 8.94 -24.31
N GLN A 293 31.68 8.54 -23.84
CA GLN A 293 31.51 8.00 -22.50
C GLN A 293 32.01 6.55 -22.42
N ASN A 294 32.86 6.26 -21.42
CA ASN A 294 33.47 4.93 -21.22
C ASN A 294 34.13 4.38 -22.51
N GLY A 295 34.76 5.26 -23.31
CA GLY A 295 35.39 4.90 -24.58
C GLY A 295 34.38 4.43 -25.66
N GLY A 296 33.10 4.75 -25.51
CA GLY A 296 32.03 4.36 -26.43
C GLY A 296 31.62 2.89 -26.33
N ALA A 297 32.06 2.13 -25.32
CA ALA A 297 31.79 0.70 -25.21
C ALA A 297 30.28 0.39 -25.12
N VAL A 298 29.54 1.13 -24.29
CA VAL A 298 28.07 0.97 -24.14
C VAL A 298 27.35 1.33 -25.44
N HIS A 299 27.77 2.42 -26.10
CA HIS A 299 27.21 2.86 -27.38
C HIS A 299 27.35 1.76 -28.44
N ARG A 300 28.56 1.26 -28.66
CA ARG A 300 28.81 0.17 -29.65
C ARG A 300 28.00 -1.09 -29.31
N CYS A 301 27.93 -1.48 -28.04
CA CYS A 301 27.19 -2.64 -27.58
C CYS A 301 25.69 -2.51 -27.93
N LEU A 302 25.05 -1.42 -27.50
CA LEU A 302 23.62 -1.22 -27.73
C LEU A 302 23.27 -1.16 -29.22
N HIS A 303 24.06 -0.45 -30.03
CA HIS A 303 23.82 -0.37 -31.47
C HIS A 303 24.04 -1.72 -32.16
N ALA A 304 25.07 -2.49 -31.78
CA ALA A 304 25.28 -3.86 -32.32
C ALA A 304 24.10 -4.79 -31.96
N ILE A 305 23.60 -4.73 -30.73
CA ILE A 305 22.44 -5.50 -30.29
C ILE A 305 21.17 -5.05 -31.03
N MET A 306 20.95 -3.75 -31.22
CA MET A 306 19.81 -3.22 -31.97
C MET A 306 19.77 -3.82 -33.40
N HIS A 307 20.91 -3.85 -34.09
CA HIS A 307 21.00 -4.47 -35.43
C HIS A 307 20.74 -5.97 -35.40
N LEU A 308 21.25 -6.67 -34.36
CA LEU A 308 21.06 -8.12 -34.23
C LEU A 308 19.59 -8.50 -34.03
N ILE A 309 18.81 -7.68 -33.28
CA ILE A 309 17.45 -8.04 -32.86
C ILE A 309 16.34 -7.33 -33.65
N GLU A 310 16.67 -6.50 -34.65
CA GLU A 310 15.69 -5.60 -35.29
C GLU A 310 14.48 -6.38 -35.86
N ASP A 311 14.70 -7.47 -36.58
CA ASP A 311 13.63 -8.29 -37.16
C ASP A 311 12.83 -9.04 -36.08
N HIS A 312 13.48 -9.49 -35.02
CA HIS A 312 12.84 -10.17 -33.91
C HIS A 312 11.96 -9.21 -33.10
N ALA A 313 12.47 -8.00 -32.83
CA ALA A 313 11.76 -6.96 -32.11
C ALA A 313 10.50 -6.48 -32.86
N ARG A 314 10.61 -6.30 -34.18
CA ARG A 314 9.44 -5.98 -35.04
C ARG A 314 8.39 -7.11 -35.03
N ARG A 315 8.80 -8.37 -35.08
CA ARG A 315 7.86 -9.51 -35.01
C ARG A 315 7.17 -9.63 -33.66
N ALA A 316 7.88 -9.28 -32.58
CA ALA A 316 7.38 -9.34 -31.22
C ALA A 316 6.61 -8.05 -30.81
N ASP A 317 6.55 -7.04 -31.69
CA ASP A 317 5.98 -5.72 -31.42
C ASP A 317 6.59 -5.04 -30.17
N ILE A 318 7.92 -5.13 -30.05
CA ILE A 318 8.70 -4.54 -28.97
C ILE A 318 9.63 -3.48 -29.55
N PRO A 319 9.66 -2.25 -28.98
CA PRO A 319 10.60 -1.22 -29.45
C PRO A 319 12.06 -1.67 -29.36
N VAL A 320 12.78 -1.56 -30.46
CA VAL A 320 14.14 -2.13 -30.61
C VAL A 320 15.11 -1.57 -29.57
N ARG A 321 15.06 -0.26 -29.29
CA ARG A 321 15.95 0.38 -28.31
C ARG A 321 15.68 -0.11 -26.88
N PHE A 322 14.41 -0.24 -26.51
CA PHE A 322 14.00 -0.80 -25.22
C PHE A 322 14.45 -2.27 -25.08
N ALA A 323 14.22 -3.07 -26.15
CA ALA A 323 14.62 -4.47 -26.18
C ALA A 323 16.14 -4.62 -26.01
N ALA A 324 16.94 -3.81 -26.73
CA ALA A 324 18.40 -3.84 -26.63
C ALA A 324 18.90 -3.51 -25.23
N GLY A 325 18.36 -2.46 -24.61
CA GLY A 325 18.68 -2.10 -23.24
C GLY A 325 18.35 -3.21 -22.23
N LYS A 326 17.15 -3.81 -22.34
CA LYS A 326 16.71 -4.88 -21.44
C LYS A 326 17.45 -6.20 -21.65
N LEU A 327 17.82 -6.54 -22.90
CA LEU A 327 18.69 -7.69 -23.15
C LEU A 327 20.09 -7.50 -22.55
N THR A 328 20.65 -6.30 -22.68
CA THR A 328 21.94 -5.99 -22.07
C THR A 328 21.85 -6.08 -20.53
N GLU A 329 20.77 -5.64 -19.92
CA GLU A 329 20.50 -5.81 -18.48
C GLU A 329 20.28 -7.29 -18.08
N GLY A 330 20.06 -8.19 -19.04
CA GLY A 330 19.84 -9.61 -18.80
C GLY A 330 18.40 -9.97 -18.46
N ASP A 331 17.39 -9.24 -18.97
CA ASP A 331 15.96 -9.50 -18.74
C ASP A 331 15.51 -10.79 -19.47
N PRO A 332 15.20 -11.88 -18.74
CA PRO A 332 14.84 -13.16 -19.37
C PRO A 332 13.51 -13.12 -20.13
N ARG A 333 12.61 -12.20 -19.77
CA ARG A 333 11.29 -12.09 -20.41
C ARG A 333 11.39 -11.49 -21.80
N ILE A 334 12.29 -10.53 -22.00
CA ILE A 334 12.56 -9.99 -23.33
C ILE A 334 13.30 -11.03 -24.17
N LEU A 335 14.27 -11.73 -23.60
CA LEU A 335 14.99 -12.80 -24.30
C LEU A 335 14.04 -13.90 -24.80
N GLU A 336 13.06 -14.29 -23.97
CA GLU A 336 12.03 -15.27 -24.34
C GLU A 336 11.07 -14.71 -25.40
N ALA A 337 10.63 -13.46 -25.26
CA ALA A 337 9.68 -12.83 -26.19
C ALA A 337 10.26 -12.66 -27.61
N LEU A 338 11.55 -12.37 -27.74
CA LEU A 338 12.21 -12.20 -29.01
C LEU A 338 12.49 -13.54 -29.74
N GLY A 339 12.58 -14.66 -29.01
CA GLY A 339 12.74 -15.99 -29.59
C GLY A 339 14.03 -16.14 -30.39
N LEU A 340 15.15 -15.57 -29.89
CA LEU A 340 16.47 -15.67 -30.53
C LEU A 340 16.94 -17.12 -30.63
N ASP A 341 17.61 -17.45 -31.73
CA ASP A 341 18.26 -18.76 -31.90
C ASP A 341 19.54 -18.90 -31.05
N GLN A 342 20.16 -20.09 -31.06
CA GLN A 342 21.32 -20.33 -30.21
C GLN A 342 22.54 -19.49 -30.64
N ASN A 343 22.74 -19.32 -31.96
CA ASN A 343 23.86 -18.53 -32.47
C ASN A 343 23.70 -17.05 -32.19
N GLU A 344 22.46 -16.54 -32.27
CA GLU A 344 22.13 -15.16 -31.93
C GLU A 344 22.34 -14.88 -30.43
N LYS A 345 22.00 -15.83 -29.55
CA LYS A 345 22.27 -15.74 -28.11
C LYS A 345 23.75 -15.73 -27.80
N GLU A 346 24.54 -16.56 -28.49
CA GLU A 346 26.00 -16.57 -28.34
C GLU A 346 26.64 -15.27 -28.85
N MET A 347 26.15 -14.73 -29.97
CA MET A 347 26.58 -13.42 -30.47
C MET A 347 26.20 -12.28 -29.49
N LEU A 348 24.98 -12.30 -28.99
CA LEU A 348 24.50 -11.33 -27.96
C LEU A 348 25.45 -11.34 -26.75
N GLU A 349 25.75 -12.53 -26.22
CA GLU A 349 26.61 -12.65 -25.04
C GLU A 349 28.04 -12.20 -25.36
N HIS A 350 28.55 -12.48 -26.55
CA HIS A 350 29.87 -12.02 -26.98
C HIS A 350 29.96 -10.48 -27.02
N ILE A 351 28.93 -9.81 -27.59
CA ILE A 351 28.85 -8.36 -27.66
C ILE A 351 28.83 -7.76 -26.25
N ILE A 352 28.06 -8.36 -25.34
CA ILE A 352 27.94 -7.89 -23.95
C ILE A 352 29.27 -8.10 -23.20
N CYS A 353 29.91 -9.27 -23.30
CA CYS A 353 31.19 -9.54 -22.66
C CYS A 353 32.31 -8.59 -23.15
N GLN A 354 32.29 -8.23 -24.43
CA GLN A 354 33.19 -7.24 -24.98
C GLN A 354 32.98 -5.87 -24.29
N MET A 355 31.73 -5.41 -24.17
CA MET A 355 31.40 -4.16 -23.47
C MET A 355 31.86 -4.20 -22.01
N GLU A 356 31.60 -5.30 -21.29
CA GLU A 356 32.03 -5.44 -19.88
C GLU A 356 33.56 -5.35 -19.74
N THR A 357 34.28 -5.93 -20.68
CA THR A 357 35.77 -5.89 -20.70
C THR A 357 36.29 -4.48 -20.99
N GLU A 358 35.69 -3.79 -21.97
CA GLU A 358 36.10 -2.46 -22.39
C GLU A 358 35.71 -1.38 -21.38
N SER A 359 34.53 -1.47 -20.76
CA SER A 359 34.03 -0.51 -19.76
C SER A 359 34.58 -0.73 -18.35
N GLY A 360 35.05 -1.96 -18.05
CA GLY A 360 35.43 -2.36 -16.69
C GLY A 360 34.26 -2.48 -15.70
N MET A 361 33.04 -2.42 -16.20
CA MET A 361 31.80 -2.53 -15.43
C MET A 361 30.98 -3.73 -15.92
N ASP A 362 30.23 -4.34 -15.02
CA ASP A 362 29.24 -5.34 -15.43
C ASP A 362 28.09 -4.71 -16.22
N ARG A 363 27.40 -5.54 -17.03
CA ARG A 363 26.36 -5.13 -17.96
C ARG A 363 25.26 -4.27 -17.37
N ALA A 364 24.76 -4.62 -16.19
CA ALA A 364 23.66 -3.88 -15.55
C ALA A 364 24.13 -2.54 -14.97
N ALA A 365 25.33 -2.51 -14.37
CA ALA A 365 25.94 -1.27 -13.88
C ALA A 365 26.30 -0.30 -15.01
N ALA A 366 26.78 -0.82 -16.15
CA ALA A 366 27.12 0.02 -17.31
C ALA A 366 25.90 0.73 -17.91
N ILE A 367 24.77 0.03 -18.03
CA ILE A 367 23.51 0.62 -18.50
C ILE A 367 22.94 1.63 -17.49
N ALA A 368 23.00 1.31 -16.19
CA ALA A 368 22.56 2.24 -15.16
C ALA A 368 23.45 3.50 -15.12
N ASP A 369 24.77 3.37 -15.20
CA ASP A 369 25.70 4.51 -15.24
C ASP A 369 25.46 5.39 -16.48
N MET A 370 25.24 4.80 -17.65
CA MET A 370 24.88 5.54 -18.86
C MET A 370 23.64 6.42 -18.63
N ARG A 371 22.55 5.87 -18.07
CA ARG A 371 21.32 6.63 -17.81
C ARG A 371 21.54 7.72 -16.76
N PHE A 372 22.17 7.39 -15.64
CA PHE A 372 22.42 8.38 -14.58
C PHE A 372 23.42 9.47 -15.02
N SER A 373 24.37 9.16 -15.89
CA SER A 373 25.27 10.17 -16.46
C SER A 373 24.50 11.19 -17.31
N PHE A 374 23.60 10.73 -18.16
CA PHE A 374 22.74 11.62 -18.94
C PHE A 374 21.80 12.44 -18.02
N ILE A 375 21.18 11.81 -17.00
CA ILE A 375 20.35 12.51 -16.02
C ILE A 375 21.15 13.61 -15.30
N ARG A 376 22.37 13.32 -14.88
CA ARG A 376 23.25 14.33 -14.24
C ARG A 376 23.54 15.49 -15.17
N GLU A 377 23.75 15.24 -16.46
CA GLU A 377 23.95 16.29 -17.45
C GLU A 377 22.70 17.15 -17.60
N VAL A 378 21.52 16.57 -17.81
CA VAL A 378 20.25 17.29 -17.89
C VAL A 378 20.03 18.13 -16.62
N CYS A 379 20.16 17.54 -15.46
CA CYS A 379 19.93 18.23 -14.19
C CYS A 379 20.97 19.33 -13.92
N SER A 380 22.23 19.14 -14.30
CA SER A 380 23.26 20.17 -14.13
C SER A 380 23.05 21.36 -15.04
N ALA A 381 22.51 21.14 -16.25
CA ALA A 381 22.22 22.21 -17.18
C ALA A 381 20.92 22.97 -16.80
N THR A 382 19.88 22.26 -16.35
CA THR A 382 18.53 22.82 -16.29
C THR A 382 18.02 23.09 -14.86
N VAL A 383 18.57 22.46 -13.82
CA VAL A 383 18.04 22.54 -12.46
C VAL A 383 18.93 23.40 -11.56
N VAL A 384 18.37 24.47 -11.03
CA VAL A 384 19.00 25.29 -9.99
C VAL A 384 18.46 24.84 -8.64
N LYS A 385 19.26 24.03 -7.91
CA LYS A 385 18.88 23.53 -6.58
C LYS A 385 19.05 24.61 -5.51
N PRO A 386 18.09 24.77 -4.58
CA PRO A 386 18.30 25.58 -3.39
C PRO A 386 19.38 24.94 -2.52
N ARG A 387 20.11 25.73 -1.73
CA ARG A 387 21.19 25.22 -0.85
C ARG A 387 20.68 24.20 0.17
N GLU A 388 19.47 24.39 0.73
CA GLU A 388 18.78 23.46 1.60
C GLU A 388 17.27 23.57 1.41
N SER A 389 16.56 22.44 1.26
CA SER A 389 15.10 22.41 1.24
C SER A 389 14.55 22.60 2.66
N ARG A 390 13.63 23.54 2.85
CA ARG A 390 12.96 23.76 4.15
C ARG A 390 12.18 22.55 4.61
N GLU A 391 11.58 21.84 3.67
CA GLU A 391 10.84 20.59 3.92
C GLU A 391 11.77 19.50 4.44
N HIS A 392 12.94 19.34 3.85
CA HIS A 392 13.95 18.37 4.29
C HIS A 392 14.46 18.68 5.71
N VAL A 393 14.80 19.94 6.00
CA VAL A 393 15.24 20.37 7.36
C VAL A 393 14.14 20.14 8.39
N ARG A 394 12.88 20.41 8.04
CA ARG A 394 11.71 20.14 8.90
C ARG A 394 11.52 18.65 9.12
N SER A 395 11.60 17.85 8.06
CA SER A 395 11.48 16.39 8.11
C SER A 395 12.55 15.78 9.01
N ALA A 396 13.82 16.19 8.86
CA ALA A 396 14.93 15.72 9.69
C ALA A 396 14.71 16.04 11.18
N LYS A 397 14.16 17.22 11.53
CA LYS A 397 13.80 17.57 12.91
C LYS A 397 12.71 16.69 13.48
N ILE A 398 11.67 16.41 12.70
CA ILE A 398 10.56 15.54 13.09
C ILE A 398 11.07 14.10 13.25
N ASP A 399 11.89 13.61 12.32
CA ASP A 399 12.48 12.28 12.35
C ASP A 399 13.36 12.03 13.57
N LYS A 400 14.04 13.05 14.08
CA LYS A 400 14.82 12.95 15.33
C LYS A 400 13.95 12.48 16.51
N ILE A 401 12.68 12.81 16.52
CA ILE A 401 11.72 12.41 17.56
C ILE A 401 11.01 11.11 17.16
N LEU A 402 10.45 11.05 15.95
CA LEU A 402 9.58 9.95 15.52
C LEU A 402 10.33 8.67 15.17
N THR A 403 11.61 8.75 14.80
CA THR A 403 12.47 7.60 14.50
C THR A 403 13.67 7.48 15.46
N GLY A 404 13.65 8.22 16.56
CA GLY A 404 14.71 8.17 17.57
C GLY A 404 14.79 6.81 18.28
N LYS A 405 15.99 6.42 18.71
CA LYS A 405 16.26 5.09 19.30
C LYS A 405 15.33 4.69 20.45
N TYR A 406 14.94 5.63 21.29
CA TYR A 406 14.07 5.39 22.47
C TYR A 406 12.67 5.98 22.30
N THR A 407 12.47 6.90 21.38
CA THR A 407 11.23 7.66 21.22
C THR A 407 10.32 7.11 20.14
N ALA A 408 10.85 6.35 19.16
CA ALA A 408 10.09 5.87 18.02
C ALA A 408 8.89 4.98 18.41
N ILE A 409 9.10 3.95 19.23
CA ILE A 409 8.04 3.02 19.65
C ILE A 409 7.03 3.71 20.56
N PRO A 410 7.42 4.45 21.62
CA PRO A 410 6.47 5.21 22.45
C PRO A 410 5.68 6.27 21.67
N ALA A 411 6.33 7.02 20.77
CA ALA A 411 5.64 8.00 19.94
C ALA A 411 4.61 7.34 19.02
N PHE A 412 5.00 6.24 18.39
CA PHE A 412 4.12 5.45 17.56
C PHE A 412 2.91 4.92 18.35
N MET A 413 3.14 4.28 19.49
CA MET A 413 2.07 3.81 20.37
C MET A 413 1.18 4.95 20.84
N GLY A 414 1.76 6.08 21.22
CA GLY A 414 1.02 7.28 21.64
C GLY A 414 0.12 7.81 20.53
N ILE A 415 0.64 7.97 19.32
CA ILE A 415 -0.13 8.49 18.17
C ILE A 415 -1.27 7.53 17.79
N VAL A 416 -0.98 6.23 17.65
CA VAL A 416 -1.96 5.26 17.19
C VAL A 416 -3.00 4.93 18.25
N PHE A 417 -2.59 4.66 19.49
CA PHE A 417 -3.54 4.25 20.53
C PHE A 417 -4.31 5.42 21.16
N TRP A 418 -3.63 6.50 21.48
CA TRP A 418 -4.29 7.61 22.18
C TRP A 418 -5.30 8.36 21.30
N LEU A 419 -4.92 8.66 20.05
CA LEU A 419 -5.78 9.37 19.12
C LEU A 419 -6.93 8.51 18.58
N THR A 420 -6.69 7.24 18.28
CA THR A 420 -7.71 6.35 17.66
C THR A 420 -8.76 5.91 18.67
N PHE A 421 -8.38 5.66 19.93
CA PHE A 421 -9.29 5.06 20.92
C PHE A 421 -9.97 6.04 21.87
N ASN A 422 -9.33 7.15 22.26
CA ASN A 422 -9.85 7.96 23.36
C ASN A 422 -10.57 9.26 22.98
N VAL A 423 -10.20 9.89 21.85
CA VAL A 423 -10.67 11.27 21.61
C VAL A 423 -11.89 11.34 20.71
N ILE A 424 -12.05 10.44 19.76
CA ILE A 424 -13.01 10.66 18.68
C ILE A 424 -13.96 9.47 18.45
N GLY A 425 -13.51 8.22 18.68
CA GLY A 425 -14.27 7.03 18.34
C GLY A 425 -15.48 6.78 19.26
N ALA A 426 -15.29 6.83 20.55
CA ALA A 426 -16.32 6.45 21.52
C ALA A 426 -17.51 7.44 21.55
N TRP A 427 -17.25 8.73 21.58
CA TRP A 427 -18.31 9.75 21.66
C TRP A 427 -19.18 9.81 20.40
N LEU A 428 -18.56 9.73 19.22
CA LEU A 428 -19.30 9.79 17.95
C LEU A 428 -20.10 8.49 17.69
N GLN A 429 -19.54 7.35 18.12
CA GLN A 429 -20.24 6.07 18.08
C GLN A 429 -21.48 6.07 18.99
N GLU A 430 -21.34 6.58 20.21
CA GLU A 430 -22.44 6.69 21.18
C GLU A 430 -23.56 7.60 20.65
N LEU A 431 -23.19 8.74 20.05
CA LEU A 431 -24.14 9.64 19.41
C LEU A 431 -24.91 8.97 18.26
N MET A 432 -24.23 8.21 17.42
CA MET A 432 -24.86 7.46 16.33
C MET A 432 -25.76 6.33 16.85
N ALA A 433 -25.33 5.61 17.89
CA ALA A 433 -26.12 4.58 18.53
C ALA A 433 -27.43 5.16 19.10
N MET A 434 -27.36 6.28 19.82
CA MET A 434 -28.55 6.99 20.31
C MET A 434 -29.47 7.40 19.16
N GLY A 435 -28.93 7.84 18.03
CA GLY A 435 -29.73 8.19 16.84
C GLY A 435 -30.45 7.00 16.25
N VAL A 436 -29.79 5.84 16.19
CA VAL A 436 -30.37 4.56 15.71
C VAL A 436 -31.47 4.08 16.68
N ASP A 437 -31.22 4.13 17.99
CA ASP A 437 -32.19 3.73 19.01
C ASP A 437 -33.44 4.63 18.98
N ALA A 438 -33.26 5.94 18.77
CA ALA A 438 -34.36 6.88 18.59
C ALA A 438 -35.18 6.56 17.32
N LEU A 439 -34.50 6.23 16.21
CA LEU A 439 -35.16 5.83 14.98
C LEU A 439 -35.93 4.52 15.15
N ALA A 440 -35.36 3.54 15.85
CA ALA A 440 -36.01 2.28 16.20
C ALA A 440 -37.29 2.54 17.05
N GLY A 441 -37.18 3.40 18.06
CA GLY A 441 -38.35 3.78 18.91
C GLY A 441 -39.46 4.49 18.16
N ILE A 442 -39.10 5.41 17.23
CA ILE A 442 -40.08 6.09 16.37
C ILE A 442 -40.77 5.08 15.44
N THR A 443 -39.98 4.17 14.83
CA THR A 443 -40.48 3.16 13.93
C THR A 443 -41.40 2.18 14.66
N ASP A 444 -41.04 1.73 15.86
CA ASP A 444 -41.86 0.86 16.73
C ASP A 444 -43.20 1.52 17.08
N SER A 445 -43.17 2.78 17.48
CA SER A 445 -44.37 3.54 17.80
C SER A 445 -45.30 3.71 16.60
N ALA A 446 -44.73 3.95 15.41
CA ALA A 446 -45.48 4.08 14.17
C ALA A 446 -46.13 2.74 13.74
N LEU A 447 -45.42 1.62 13.86
CA LEU A 447 -45.90 0.30 13.54
C LEU A 447 -47.03 -0.16 14.50
N LYS A 448 -46.90 0.14 15.78
CA LYS A 448 -47.95 -0.09 16.80
C LYS A 448 -49.17 0.72 16.50
N ALA A 449 -49.04 2.01 16.16
CA ALA A 449 -50.16 2.87 15.77
C ALA A 449 -50.88 2.38 14.49
N ALA A 450 -50.16 1.74 13.58
CA ALA A 450 -50.70 1.15 12.35
C ALA A 450 -51.29 -0.26 12.54
N ASN A 451 -51.30 -0.82 13.79
CA ASN A 451 -51.78 -2.17 14.10
C ASN A 451 -51.16 -3.26 13.21
N VAL A 452 -49.85 -3.14 12.96
CA VAL A 452 -49.09 -4.13 12.15
C VAL A 452 -48.95 -5.42 12.93
N ASN A 453 -48.98 -6.58 12.26
CA ASN A 453 -48.75 -7.89 12.86
C ASN A 453 -47.41 -7.93 13.62
N GLU A 454 -47.41 -8.50 14.84
CA GLU A 454 -46.26 -8.59 15.72
C GLU A 454 -45.00 -9.18 15.07
N VAL A 455 -45.18 -10.18 14.20
CA VAL A 455 -44.06 -10.80 13.45
C VAL A 455 -43.43 -9.82 12.46
N LEU A 456 -44.29 -9.08 11.73
CA LEU A 456 -43.80 -8.09 10.78
C LEU A 456 -43.14 -6.90 11.51
N GLN A 457 -43.67 -6.55 12.68
CA GLN A 457 -43.06 -5.53 13.56
C GLN A 457 -41.68 -5.98 14.04
N SER A 458 -41.53 -7.21 14.54
CA SER A 458 -40.23 -7.77 14.96
C SER A 458 -39.24 -7.88 13.78
N LEU A 459 -39.73 -8.30 12.60
CA LEU A 459 -38.87 -8.31 11.40
C LEU A 459 -38.33 -6.92 11.07
N ILE A 460 -39.17 -5.89 11.12
CA ILE A 460 -38.79 -4.53 10.76
C ILE A 460 -37.87 -3.96 11.84
N ILE A 461 -38.18 -4.12 13.11
CA ILE A 461 -37.43 -3.52 14.21
C ILE A 461 -36.13 -4.31 14.48
N ASP A 462 -36.26 -5.60 14.79
CA ASP A 462 -35.12 -6.43 15.22
C ASP A 462 -34.29 -6.89 14.01
N GLY A 463 -34.94 -7.29 12.94
CA GLY A 463 -34.29 -7.78 11.73
C GLY A 463 -33.67 -6.66 10.87
N ILE A 464 -34.46 -5.63 10.52
CA ILE A 464 -34.03 -4.59 9.59
C ILE A 464 -33.39 -3.41 10.30
N VAL A 465 -34.13 -2.73 11.21
CA VAL A 465 -33.62 -1.53 11.86
C VAL A 465 -32.46 -1.86 12.80
N GLY A 466 -32.55 -2.94 13.58
CA GLY A 466 -31.47 -3.43 14.43
C GLY A 466 -30.22 -3.83 13.64
N GLY A 467 -30.41 -4.59 12.55
CA GLY A 467 -29.30 -5.00 11.68
C GLY A 467 -28.63 -3.85 10.96
N VAL A 468 -29.40 -2.95 10.35
CA VAL A 468 -28.89 -1.75 9.68
C VAL A 468 -28.28 -0.78 10.69
N GLY A 469 -28.94 -0.61 11.84
CA GLY A 469 -28.49 0.27 12.92
C GLY A 469 -27.13 -0.13 13.47
N SER A 470 -26.89 -1.43 13.66
CA SER A 470 -25.58 -1.92 14.12
C SER A 470 -24.45 -1.54 13.15
N VAL A 471 -24.69 -1.64 11.82
CA VAL A 471 -23.70 -1.23 10.81
C VAL A 471 -23.46 0.28 10.83
N LEU A 472 -24.52 1.08 10.94
CA LEU A 472 -24.45 2.55 10.96
C LEU A 472 -23.71 3.05 12.21
N SER A 473 -23.88 2.40 13.36
CA SER A 473 -23.22 2.78 14.61
C SER A 473 -21.69 2.65 14.51
N PHE A 474 -21.15 1.78 13.63
CA PHE A 474 -19.71 1.66 13.42
C PHE A 474 -19.15 2.57 12.34
N LEU A 475 -19.99 3.17 11.51
CA LEU A 475 -19.55 4.04 10.42
C LEU A 475 -18.63 5.18 10.88
N PRO A 476 -18.90 5.90 11.98
CA PRO A 476 -18.02 6.96 12.47
C PRO A 476 -16.61 6.47 12.80
N ILE A 477 -16.48 5.33 13.49
CA ILE A 477 -15.18 4.75 13.82
C ILE A 477 -14.38 4.43 12.56
N ILE A 478 -15.06 3.88 11.55
CA ILE A 478 -14.44 3.52 10.29
C ILE A 478 -13.99 4.75 9.51
N VAL A 479 -14.82 5.79 9.44
CA VAL A 479 -14.47 7.05 8.79
C VAL A 479 -13.24 7.69 9.46
N ILE A 480 -13.23 7.71 10.80
CA ILE A 480 -12.10 8.25 11.57
C ILE A 480 -10.83 7.41 11.38
N LEU A 481 -10.97 6.08 11.40
CA LEU A 481 -9.84 5.18 11.14
C LEU A 481 -9.22 5.44 9.76
N PHE A 482 -10.06 5.59 8.72
CA PHE A 482 -9.57 5.94 7.39
C PHE A 482 -9.00 7.36 7.30
N LEU A 483 -9.55 8.32 8.05
CA LEU A 483 -8.99 9.66 8.14
C LEU A 483 -7.55 9.62 8.69
N PHE A 484 -7.35 8.94 9.83
CA PHE A 484 -6.01 8.82 10.40
C PHE A 484 -5.07 8.03 9.49
N LEU A 485 -5.56 6.95 8.89
CA LEU A 485 -4.76 6.17 7.96
C LEU A 485 -4.29 7.03 6.78
N SER A 486 -5.20 7.78 6.17
CA SER A 486 -4.87 8.70 5.07
C SER A 486 -3.87 9.78 5.51
N LEU A 487 -4.07 10.37 6.70
CA LEU A 487 -3.14 11.35 7.26
C LEU A 487 -1.74 10.76 7.50
N LEU A 488 -1.66 9.55 8.04
CA LEU A 488 -0.39 8.88 8.31
C LEU A 488 0.32 8.42 7.01
N GLU A 489 -0.46 7.98 6.02
CA GLU A 489 0.04 7.53 4.72
C GLU A 489 0.54 8.71 3.90
N ASP A 490 -0.31 9.70 3.67
CA ASP A 490 0.01 10.87 2.85
C ASP A 490 1.11 11.75 3.49
N SER A 491 1.19 11.76 4.83
CA SER A 491 2.28 12.47 5.53
C SER A 491 3.65 11.82 5.38
N GLY A 492 3.75 10.58 4.93
CA GLY A 492 4.99 9.80 4.87
C GLY A 492 5.39 9.16 6.21
N TYR A 493 4.57 9.24 7.26
CA TYR A 493 4.86 8.63 8.56
C TYR A 493 4.84 7.10 8.51
N ILE A 494 3.96 6.51 7.70
CA ILE A 494 3.87 5.05 7.52
C ILE A 494 5.21 4.45 7.04
N ALA A 495 5.92 5.14 6.15
CA ALA A 495 7.24 4.71 5.70
C ALA A 495 8.23 4.59 6.87
N ARG A 496 8.19 5.56 7.79
CA ARG A 496 9.05 5.54 9.00
C ARG A 496 8.69 4.41 9.95
N VAL A 497 7.41 4.16 10.14
CA VAL A 497 6.95 3.02 10.96
C VAL A 497 7.43 1.69 10.37
N ALA A 498 7.29 1.52 9.05
CA ALA A 498 7.79 0.33 8.36
C ALA A 498 9.32 0.17 8.52
N PHE A 499 10.06 1.28 8.42
CA PHE A 499 11.51 1.33 8.65
C PHE A 499 11.89 0.89 10.08
N VAL A 500 11.20 1.39 11.10
CA VAL A 500 11.47 1.03 12.50
C VAL A 500 11.15 -0.44 12.79
N MET A 501 10.07 -0.97 12.19
CA MET A 501 9.54 -2.29 12.51
C MET A 501 10.12 -3.43 11.67
N ASP A 502 10.88 -3.15 10.59
CA ASP A 502 11.36 -4.17 9.65
C ASP A 502 12.16 -5.28 10.35
N LYS A 503 13.08 -4.93 11.24
CA LYS A 503 13.90 -5.92 11.96
C LYS A 503 13.08 -6.90 12.80
N LEU A 504 12.00 -6.43 13.44
CA LEU A 504 11.14 -7.27 14.27
C LEU A 504 10.28 -8.19 13.39
N LEU A 505 9.65 -7.63 12.37
CA LEU A 505 8.75 -8.38 11.48
C LEU A 505 9.49 -9.42 10.64
N ARG A 506 10.72 -9.13 10.23
CA ARG A 506 11.57 -10.08 9.50
C ARG A 506 11.87 -11.34 10.31
N LYS A 507 12.01 -11.26 11.64
CA LYS A 507 12.19 -12.44 12.49
C LYS A 507 11.02 -13.42 12.34
N ILE A 508 9.81 -12.92 12.23
CA ILE A 508 8.61 -13.73 12.00
C ILE A 508 8.31 -14.00 10.52
N GLY A 509 9.20 -13.57 9.60
CA GLY A 509 9.11 -13.84 8.18
C GLY A 509 8.28 -12.83 7.36
N LEU A 510 8.04 -11.63 7.88
CA LEU A 510 7.32 -10.55 7.21
C LEU A 510 8.23 -9.35 6.94
N SER A 511 7.90 -8.54 5.94
CA SER A 511 8.55 -7.25 5.70
C SER A 511 8.01 -6.16 6.63
N GLY A 512 8.78 -5.09 6.84
CA GLY A 512 8.37 -3.96 7.67
C GLY A 512 7.04 -3.32 7.26
N ARG A 513 6.70 -3.35 5.97
CA ARG A 513 5.43 -2.82 5.45
C ARG A 513 4.20 -3.57 5.98
N SER A 514 4.33 -4.84 6.39
CA SER A 514 3.23 -5.64 6.95
C SER A 514 2.69 -5.12 8.27
N ILE A 515 3.44 -4.23 8.98
CA ILE A 515 2.95 -3.60 10.21
C ILE A 515 1.68 -2.78 9.99
N VAL A 516 1.55 -2.12 8.85
CA VAL A 516 0.45 -1.20 8.56
C VAL A 516 -0.91 -1.92 8.53
N PRO A 517 -1.12 -2.97 7.71
CA PRO A 517 -2.34 -3.77 7.77
C PRO A 517 -2.63 -4.36 9.14
N MET A 518 -1.60 -4.81 9.88
CA MET A 518 -1.77 -5.38 11.21
C MET A 518 -2.26 -4.33 12.23
N LEU A 519 -1.75 -3.10 12.14
CA LEU A 519 -2.18 -1.99 13.00
C LEU A 519 -3.63 -1.57 12.71
N ILE A 520 -4.00 -1.50 11.43
CA ILE A 520 -5.38 -1.26 11.03
C ILE A 520 -6.29 -2.35 11.60
N GLY A 521 -5.80 -3.59 11.67
CA GLY A 521 -6.49 -4.75 12.27
C GLY A 521 -6.90 -4.55 13.73
N PHE A 522 -6.18 -3.73 14.52
CA PHE A 522 -6.61 -3.35 15.88
C PHE A 522 -7.85 -2.45 15.88
N GLY A 523 -8.05 -1.65 14.84
CA GLY A 523 -9.29 -0.91 14.65
C GLY A 523 -10.38 -1.80 14.08
N CYS A 524 -10.16 -2.36 12.90
CA CYS A 524 -11.09 -3.28 12.21
C CYS A 524 -10.34 -4.23 11.28
N THR A 525 -10.70 -5.53 11.34
CA THR A 525 -10.08 -6.58 10.50
C THR A 525 -10.38 -6.37 9.02
N VAL A 526 -11.55 -5.85 8.64
CA VAL A 526 -11.95 -5.65 7.24
C VAL A 526 -11.00 -4.71 6.50
N PRO A 527 -10.82 -3.44 6.92
CA PRO A 527 -9.86 -2.55 6.28
C PRO A 527 -8.41 -3.04 6.45
N GLY A 528 -8.07 -3.73 7.55
CA GLY A 528 -6.76 -4.36 7.74
C GLY A 528 -6.45 -5.36 6.63
N VAL A 529 -7.38 -6.25 6.31
CA VAL A 529 -7.25 -7.20 5.20
C VAL A 529 -7.16 -6.48 3.84
N MET A 530 -7.98 -5.46 3.61
CA MET A 530 -7.95 -4.69 2.36
C MET A 530 -6.63 -3.91 2.18
N ALA A 531 -6.05 -3.38 3.25
CA ALA A 531 -4.79 -2.66 3.22
C ALA A 531 -3.59 -3.55 2.83
N THR A 532 -3.71 -4.88 2.92
CA THR A 532 -2.65 -5.79 2.48
C THR A 532 -2.36 -5.74 0.98
N ARG A 533 -3.23 -5.13 0.18
CA ARG A 533 -3.02 -4.91 -1.25
C ARG A 533 -1.81 -4.04 -1.56
N THR A 534 -1.39 -3.20 -0.61
CA THR A 534 -0.19 -2.36 -0.75
C THR A 534 1.12 -3.14 -0.56
N LEU A 535 1.04 -4.42 -0.20
CA LEU A 535 2.22 -5.25 0.00
C LEU A 535 2.71 -5.83 -1.33
N PRO A 536 4.00 -5.66 -1.68
CA PRO A 536 4.54 -6.04 -2.98
C PRO A 536 4.67 -7.57 -3.17
N SER A 537 4.66 -8.34 -2.07
CA SER A 537 4.80 -9.79 -2.10
C SER A 537 3.48 -10.49 -1.83
N GLU A 538 3.09 -11.39 -2.73
CA GLU A 538 1.90 -12.23 -2.55
C GLU A 538 2.02 -13.11 -1.30
N ARG A 539 3.23 -13.61 -1.00
CA ARG A 539 3.53 -14.37 0.21
C ARG A 539 3.29 -13.55 1.47
N ASP A 540 3.91 -12.37 1.56
CA ASP A 540 3.77 -11.48 2.72
C ASP A 540 2.33 -11.00 2.86
N ARG A 541 1.64 -10.74 1.74
CA ARG A 541 0.23 -10.38 1.70
C ARG A 541 -0.65 -11.48 2.31
N LYS A 542 -0.55 -12.72 1.82
CA LYS A 542 -1.33 -13.87 2.31
C LYS A 542 -1.06 -14.11 3.80
N MET A 543 0.21 -14.11 4.20
CA MET A 543 0.59 -14.31 5.59
C MET A 543 0.04 -13.19 6.49
N THR A 544 0.11 -11.93 6.07
CA THR A 544 -0.44 -10.80 6.82
C THR A 544 -1.97 -10.89 6.94
N ILE A 545 -2.68 -11.26 5.87
CA ILE A 545 -4.15 -11.49 5.91
C ILE A 545 -4.51 -12.53 6.98
N LEU A 546 -3.77 -13.62 7.06
CA LEU A 546 -4.02 -14.71 8.03
C LEU A 546 -3.69 -14.31 9.47
N LEU A 547 -2.77 -13.38 9.67
CA LEU A 547 -2.36 -12.89 10.99
C LEU A 547 -3.23 -11.73 11.51
N THR A 548 -3.79 -10.92 10.63
CA THR A 548 -4.61 -9.75 11.00
C THR A 548 -5.78 -10.08 11.95
N PRO A 549 -6.53 -11.20 11.82
CA PRO A 549 -7.62 -11.52 12.74
C PRO A 549 -7.21 -11.84 14.19
N PHE A 550 -5.93 -12.11 14.47
CA PHE A 550 -5.42 -12.27 15.85
C PHE A 550 -5.34 -10.93 16.59
N MET A 551 -5.31 -9.83 15.85
CA MET A 551 -5.35 -8.49 16.45
C MET A 551 -6.74 -8.22 17.02
N SER A 552 -6.80 -7.66 18.23
CA SER A 552 -8.06 -7.32 18.89
C SER A 552 -8.68 -6.08 18.24
N CYS A 553 -9.72 -6.28 17.42
CA CYS A 553 -10.46 -5.16 16.85
C CYS A 553 -11.38 -4.46 17.88
N SER A 554 -11.79 -3.23 17.57
CA SER A 554 -12.66 -2.42 18.46
C SER A 554 -13.98 -3.10 18.82
N ALA A 555 -14.56 -3.92 17.94
CA ALA A 555 -15.79 -4.66 18.18
C ALA A 555 -15.69 -5.75 19.27
N LYS A 556 -14.46 -6.15 19.66
CA LYS A 556 -14.23 -7.08 20.78
C LYS A 556 -14.22 -6.36 22.15
N LEU A 557 -13.99 -5.04 22.19
CA LEU A 557 -13.89 -4.27 23.42
C LEU A 557 -15.14 -4.34 24.31
N PRO A 558 -16.38 -4.24 23.78
CA PRO A 558 -17.58 -4.40 24.60
C PRO A 558 -17.64 -5.74 25.33
N ILE A 559 -17.19 -6.82 24.67
CA ILE A 559 -17.14 -8.16 25.28
C ILE A 559 -16.15 -8.14 26.46
N TYR A 560 -14.95 -7.60 26.24
CA TYR A 560 -13.92 -7.53 27.28
C TYR A 560 -14.37 -6.68 28.45
N GLY A 561 -14.95 -5.51 28.19
CA GLY A 561 -15.48 -4.60 29.21
C GLY A 561 -16.58 -5.24 30.04
N PHE A 562 -17.55 -5.89 29.38
CA PHE A 562 -18.66 -6.57 30.05
C PHE A 562 -18.18 -7.67 31.02
N PHE A 563 -17.36 -8.60 30.54
CA PHE A 563 -16.88 -9.70 31.39
C PHE A 563 -15.84 -9.23 32.41
N ALA A 564 -15.00 -8.23 32.07
CA ALA A 564 -14.03 -7.68 33.01
C ALA A 564 -14.71 -6.96 34.16
N ALA A 565 -15.77 -6.19 33.91
CA ALA A 565 -16.56 -5.51 34.95
C ALA A 565 -17.33 -6.54 35.81
N ALA A 566 -17.90 -7.56 35.18
CA ALA A 566 -18.71 -8.57 35.87
C ALA A 566 -17.88 -9.51 36.74
N PHE A 567 -16.79 -10.07 36.24
CA PHE A 567 -16.05 -11.17 36.89
C PHE A 567 -14.70 -10.76 37.49
N PHE A 568 -14.14 -9.59 37.13
CA PHE A 568 -12.83 -9.12 37.59
C PHE A 568 -12.86 -7.68 38.12
N PRO A 569 -13.69 -7.38 39.14
CA PRO A 569 -13.82 -6.04 39.69
C PRO A 569 -12.46 -5.53 40.22
N GLY A 570 -12.11 -4.30 39.86
CA GLY A 570 -10.84 -3.67 40.22
C GLY A 570 -9.61 -4.11 39.40
N ARG A 571 -9.73 -5.16 38.56
CA ARG A 571 -8.65 -5.67 37.69
C ARG A 571 -8.98 -5.62 36.20
N GLY A 572 -10.09 -5.01 35.81
CA GLY A 572 -10.59 -4.98 34.44
C GLY A 572 -9.57 -4.46 33.43
N ALA A 573 -8.84 -3.40 33.77
CA ALA A 573 -7.79 -2.84 32.89
C ALA A 573 -6.65 -3.85 32.64
N LEU A 574 -6.23 -4.61 33.66
CA LEU A 574 -5.19 -5.63 33.52
C LEU A 574 -5.67 -6.79 32.65
N VAL A 575 -6.93 -7.22 32.77
CA VAL A 575 -7.53 -8.25 31.94
C VAL A 575 -7.56 -7.81 30.48
N MET A 576 -7.99 -6.57 30.19
CA MET A 576 -8.00 -6.02 28.84
C MET A 576 -6.60 -5.97 28.23
N ILE A 577 -5.62 -5.42 28.95
CA ILE A 577 -4.22 -5.38 28.50
C ILE A 577 -3.70 -6.80 28.26
N GLY A 578 -3.98 -7.74 29.15
CA GLY A 578 -3.60 -9.14 29.04
C GLY A 578 -4.15 -9.80 27.78
N LEU A 579 -5.41 -9.54 27.42
CA LEU A 579 -6.03 -10.03 26.19
C LEU A 579 -5.39 -9.44 24.94
N TYR A 580 -5.07 -8.13 24.92
CA TYR A 580 -4.35 -7.53 23.80
C TYR A 580 -2.96 -8.15 23.60
N VAL A 581 -2.21 -8.29 24.70
CA VAL A 581 -0.88 -8.93 24.67
C VAL A 581 -0.98 -10.38 24.21
N LEU A 582 -1.97 -11.14 24.72
CA LEU A 582 -2.21 -12.52 24.33
C LEU A 582 -2.51 -12.64 22.82
N GLY A 583 -3.32 -11.74 22.26
CA GLY A 583 -3.61 -11.70 20.83
C GLY A 583 -2.34 -11.49 20.00
N ILE A 584 -1.47 -10.55 20.39
CA ILE A 584 -0.19 -10.28 19.74
C ILE A 584 0.73 -11.53 19.84
N VAL A 585 0.85 -12.14 21.01
CA VAL A 585 1.68 -13.33 21.23
C VAL A 585 1.20 -14.49 20.37
N MET A 586 -0.12 -14.74 20.32
CA MET A 586 -0.69 -15.77 19.47
C MET A 586 -0.46 -15.51 17.99
N GLY A 587 -0.57 -14.24 17.55
CA GLY A 587 -0.21 -13.83 16.19
C GLY A 587 1.26 -14.12 15.86
N ILE A 588 2.19 -13.82 16.77
CA ILE A 588 3.62 -14.11 16.61
C ILE A 588 3.87 -15.63 16.54
N LEU A 589 3.26 -16.42 17.42
CA LEU A 589 3.38 -17.88 17.42
C LEU A 589 2.88 -18.47 16.10
N MET A 590 1.72 -18.02 15.63
CA MET A 590 1.17 -18.44 14.33
C MET A 590 2.05 -18.00 13.17
N ALA A 591 2.66 -16.83 13.22
CA ALA A 591 3.60 -16.37 12.21
C ALA A 591 4.83 -17.31 12.12
N PHE A 592 5.42 -17.71 13.26
CA PHE A 592 6.51 -18.68 13.28
C PHE A 592 6.10 -20.05 12.72
N LEU A 593 4.91 -20.52 13.08
CA LEU A 593 4.38 -21.79 12.57
C LEU A 593 4.19 -21.73 11.05
N MET A 594 3.60 -20.65 10.56
CA MET A 594 3.34 -20.45 9.13
C MET A 594 4.62 -20.26 8.31
N LYS A 595 5.62 -19.54 8.87
CA LYS A 595 6.95 -19.39 8.27
C LYS A 595 7.65 -20.74 8.07
N GLY A 596 7.51 -21.64 9.04
CA GLY A 596 8.12 -22.99 8.99
C GLY A 596 7.40 -23.99 8.09
N THR A 597 6.12 -23.76 7.79
CA THR A 597 5.25 -24.73 7.10
C THR A 597 4.79 -24.24 5.72
N ALA A 598 3.74 -23.41 5.70
CA ALA A 598 3.02 -23.02 4.48
C ALA A 598 3.71 -21.89 3.69
N PHE A 599 4.44 -21.01 4.35
CA PHE A 599 5.06 -19.81 3.76
C PHE A 599 6.57 -19.81 3.93
N LYS A 600 7.23 -20.86 3.42
CA LYS A 600 8.70 -20.96 3.42
C LYS A 600 9.31 -19.86 2.53
N GLY A 601 10.51 -19.40 2.88
CA GLY A 601 11.27 -18.38 2.17
C GLY A 601 11.55 -17.15 3.04
N GLU A 602 12.37 -16.24 2.53
CA GLU A 602 12.72 -15.00 3.21
C GLU A 602 11.71 -13.88 2.89
N ALA A 603 11.60 -12.92 3.81
CA ALA A 603 10.83 -11.70 3.57
C ALA A 603 11.44 -10.92 2.41
N VAL A 604 10.57 -10.32 1.58
CA VAL A 604 11.02 -9.48 0.46
C VAL A 604 12.02 -8.43 0.95
N PRO A 605 13.09 -8.17 0.20
CA PRO A 605 14.04 -7.11 0.53
C PRO A 605 13.33 -5.77 0.78
N PHE A 606 13.80 -5.07 1.81
CA PHE A 606 13.23 -3.79 2.19
C PHE A 606 14.11 -2.67 1.64
N VAL A 607 13.77 -2.20 0.45
CA VAL A 607 14.35 -1.00 -0.14
C VAL A 607 13.22 0.01 -0.23
N MET A 608 13.37 1.14 0.44
CA MET A 608 12.32 2.14 0.49
C MET A 608 12.90 3.54 0.59
N GLU A 609 12.31 4.46 -0.14
CA GLU A 609 12.54 5.90 0.02
C GLU A 609 11.77 6.41 1.23
N LEU A 610 12.37 7.33 1.97
CA LEU A 610 11.71 8.07 3.04
C LEU A 610 11.27 9.45 2.51
N PRO A 611 10.00 9.61 2.10
CA PRO A 611 9.52 10.87 1.53
C PRO A 611 9.52 11.97 2.60
N ASN A 612 9.69 13.22 2.20
CA ASN A 612 9.54 14.36 3.10
C ASN A 612 8.14 14.40 3.72
N TYR A 613 8.01 14.88 4.97
CA TYR A 613 6.72 15.05 5.60
C TYR A 613 5.92 16.15 4.90
N ARG A 614 4.73 15.77 4.42
CA ARG A 614 3.79 16.68 3.77
C ARG A 614 2.43 16.61 4.44
N LEU A 615 1.73 17.74 4.49
CA LEU A 615 0.33 17.75 4.93
C LEU A 615 -0.56 17.40 3.75
N PRO A 616 -1.43 16.39 3.87
CA PRO A 616 -2.33 16.03 2.79
C PRO A 616 -3.37 17.11 2.52
N GLY A 617 -3.78 17.25 1.27
CA GLY A 617 -4.81 18.20 0.89
C GLY A 617 -6.19 17.80 1.42
N ALA A 618 -6.85 18.67 2.17
CA ALA A 618 -8.14 18.39 2.81
C ALA A 618 -9.23 17.90 1.83
N LYS A 619 -9.23 18.42 0.59
CA LYS A 619 -10.19 18.01 -0.46
C LYS A 619 -9.96 16.56 -0.91
N ASN A 620 -8.71 16.14 -1.05
CA ASN A 620 -8.35 14.78 -1.44
C ASN A 620 -8.67 13.79 -0.34
N VAL A 621 -8.33 14.13 0.92
CA VAL A 621 -8.69 13.34 2.10
C VAL A 621 -10.20 13.18 2.20
N GLY A 622 -10.97 14.28 2.07
CA GLY A 622 -12.43 14.23 2.12
C GLY A 622 -13.05 13.33 1.04
N ARG A 623 -12.52 13.37 -0.18
CA ARG A 623 -12.98 12.47 -1.27
C ARG A 623 -12.64 11.01 -0.97
N LEU A 624 -11.41 10.73 -0.55
CA LEU A 624 -10.98 9.38 -0.19
C LEU A 624 -11.84 8.79 0.94
N LEU A 625 -12.13 9.61 1.97
CA LEU A 625 -13.02 9.20 3.07
C LEU A 625 -14.42 8.87 2.57
N TRP A 626 -14.97 9.70 1.70
CA TRP A 626 -16.30 9.44 1.12
C TRP A 626 -16.34 8.14 0.30
N ASP A 627 -15.33 7.93 -0.55
CA ASP A 627 -15.24 6.73 -1.37
C ASP A 627 -15.09 5.47 -0.50
N LYS A 628 -14.26 5.51 0.54
CA LYS A 628 -14.08 4.39 1.48
C LYS A 628 -15.33 4.15 2.34
N ALA A 629 -15.99 5.21 2.81
CA ALA A 629 -17.24 5.10 3.57
C ALA A 629 -18.37 4.52 2.71
N LYS A 630 -18.51 5.00 1.47
CA LYS A 630 -19.50 4.48 0.50
C LYS A 630 -19.24 3.01 0.18
N ASP A 631 -18.00 2.64 -0.11
CA ASP A 631 -17.61 1.26 -0.40
C ASP A 631 -17.87 0.32 0.78
N PHE A 632 -17.56 0.77 2.01
CA PHE A 632 -17.89 0.04 3.23
C PHE A 632 -19.40 -0.13 3.40
N LEU A 633 -20.17 0.96 3.29
CA LEU A 633 -21.64 0.90 3.40
C LEU A 633 -22.24 -0.07 2.39
N GLN A 634 -21.87 0.02 1.12
CA GLN A 634 -22.43 -0.85 0.08
C GLN A 634 -22.11 -2.32 0.32
N ARG A 635 -20.90 -2.65 0.77
CA ARG A 635 -20.44 -4.04 0.95
C ARG A 635 -20.86 -4.64 2.29
N ALA A 636 -20.66 -3.89 3.38
CA ALA A 636 -21.04 -4.37 4.71
C ALA A 636 -22.55 -4.45 4.86
N PHE A 637 -23.29 -3.46 4.34
CA PHE A 637 -24.75 -3.43 4.37
C PHE A 637 -25.34 -4.69 3.75
N THR A 638 -24.94 -5.07 2.54
CA THR A 638 -25.53 -6.22 1.85
C THR A 638 -25.30 -7.54 2.60
N VAL A 639 -24.05 -7.77 3.04
CA VAL A 639 -23.69 -9.04 3.71
C VAL A 639 -24.30 -9.11 5.11
N ILE A 640 -24.19 -8.04 5.90
CA ILE A 640 -24.70 -8.03 7.27
C ILE A 640 -26.22 -8.02 7.29
N PHE A 641 -26.85 -7.24 6.39
CA PHE A 641 -28.31 -7.18 6.26
C PHE A 641 -28.93 -8.56 5.99
N VAL A 642 -28.43 -9.28 4.96
CA VAL A 642 -28.92 -10.63 4.65
C VAL A 642 -28.71 -11.56 5.82
N ALA A 643 -27.56 -11.49 6.44
CA ALA A 643 -27.19 -12.34 7.56
C ALA A 643 -28.03 -12.04 8.82
N THR A 644 -28.38 -10.77 9.09
CA THR A 644 -29.24 -10.40 10.22
C THR A 644 -30.66 -10.93 10.02
N ILE A 645 -31.21 -10.86 8.80
CA ILE A 645 -32.52 -11.44 8.50
C ILE A 645 -32.50 -12.95 8.72
N VAL A 646 -31.43 -13.64 8.30
CA VAL A 646 -31.29 -15.09 8.52
C VAL A 646 -31.25 -15.43 10.02
N ILE A 647 -30.50 -14.69 10.82
CA ILE A 647 -30.44 -14.89 12.27
C ILE A 647 -31.77 -14.58 12.92
N TRP A 648 -32.41 -13.46 12.56
CA TRP A 648 -33.75 -13.13 13.04
C TRP A 648 -34.75 -14.28 12.75
N PHE A 649 -34.74 -14.81 11.54
CA PHE A 649 -35.58 -15.95 11.16
C PHE A 649 -35.29 -17.18 12.03
N LEU A 650 -34.02 -17.53 12.24
CA LEU A 650 -33.60 -18.66 13.07
C LEU A 650 -33.93 -18.48 14.57
N GLN A 651 -34.02 -17.24 15.04
CA GLN A 651 -34.40 -16.92 16.43
C GLN A 651 -35.90 -16.92 16.66
N THR A 652 -36.67 -16.52 15.64
CA THR A 652 -38.13 -16.30 15.75
C THR A 652 -38.92 -17.58 15.50
N PHE A 653 -38.37 -18.52 14.73
CA PHE A 653 -39.11 -19.73 14.33
C PHE A 653 -38.50 -21.02 14.85
N ASP A 654 -39.39 -22.02 15.12
CA ASP A 654 -39.03 -23.42 15.35
C ASP A 654 -38.88 -24.19 14.03
N PHE A 655 -38.50 -25.49 14.09
CA PHE A 655 -38.40 -26.33 12.88
C PHE A 655 -39.76 -26.60 12.17
N HIS A 656 -40.86 -26.26 12.80
CA HIS A 656 -42.21 -26.39 12.25
C HIS A 656 -42.74 -25.06 11.71
N LEU A 657 -41.90 -24.02 11.67
CA LEU A 657 -42.21 -22.65 11.28
C LEU A 657 -43.28 -21.98 12.17
N ASN A 658 -43.43 -22.41 13.43
CA ASN A 658 -44.21 -21.70 14.42
C ASN A 658 -43.36 -20.63 15.08
N ILE A 659 -44.04 -19.54 15.49
CA ILE A 659 -43.40 -18.47 16.26
C ILE A 659 -43.11 -18.99 17.67
N VAL A 660 -41.91 -18.81 18.11
CA VAL A 660 -41.42 -19.31 19.40
C VAL A 660 -41.67 -18.29 20.50
N ALA A 661 -42.36 -18.69 21.54
CA ALA A 661 -42.61 -17.84 22.73
C ALA A 661 -41.39 -17.81 23.67
N ASP A 662 -40.63 -18.92 23.73
CA ASP A 662 -39.37 -19.04 24.49
C ASP A 662 -38.17 -19.26 23.54
N SER A 663 -37.14 -18.42 23.66
CA SER A 663 -35.94 -18.50 22.82
C SER A 663 -35.24 -19.86 22.82
N GLN A 664 -35.56 -20.72 23.80
CA GLN A 664 -34.99 -22.08 23.93
C GLN A 664 -35.49 -23.03 22.82
N ASP A 665 -36.70 -22.80 22.31
CA ASP A 665 -37.33 -23.66 21.30
C ASP A 665 -37.01 -23.22 19.87
N SER A 666 -36.23 -22.15 19.70
CA SER A 666 -35.84 -21.61 18.40
C SER A 666 -34.87 -22.53 17.63
N MET A 667 -34.92 -22.47 16.29
CA MET A 667 -33.95 -23.17 15.44
C MET A 667 -32.50 -22.81 15.81
N LEU A 668 -32.23 -21.55 16.19
CA LEU A 668 -30.91 -21.09 16.59
C LEU A 668 -30.47 -21.74 17.90
N ALA A 669 -31.36 -21.85 18.89
CA ALA A 669 -31.06 -22.52 20.14
C ALA A 669 -30.79 -24.02 19.95
N ALA A 670 -31.54 -24.68 19.06
CA ALA A 670 -31.29 -26.08 18.71
C ALA A 670 -29.91 -26.27 18.03
N ALA A 671 -29.56 -25.38 17.07
CA ALA A 671 -28.22 -25.42 16.47
C ALA A 671 -27.11 -25.14 17.49
N ALA A 672 -27.33 -24.19 18.42
CA ALA A 672 -26.42 -23.90 19.52
C ALA A 672 -26.29 -25.07 20.49
N GLY A 673 -27.37 -25.82 20.73
CA GLY A 673 -27.39 -27.08 21.54
C GLY A 673 -26.47 -28.17 20.97
N VAL A 674 -26.31 -28.25 19.66
CA VAL A 674 -25.37 -29.17 19.00
C VAL A 674 -23.92 -28.77 19.24
N ILE A 675 -23.62 -27.49 19.37
CA ILE A 675 -22.28 -26.95 19.57
C ILE A 675 -21.91 -26.97 21.07
N ALA A 676 -22.88 -26.79 21.97
CA ALA A 676 -22.68 -26.66 23.42
C ALA A 676 -21.84 -27.80 24.04
N PRO A 677 -22.00 -29.09 23.68
CA PRO A 677 -21.17 -30.19 24.20
C PRO A 677 -19.68 -30.02 23.90
N ALA A 678 -19.31 -29.46 22.73
CA ALA A 678 -17.93 -29.20 22.35
C ALA A 678 -17.29 -28.07 23.19
N LEU A 679 -18.09 -27.16 23.76
CA LEU A 679 -17.66 -26.07 24.63
C LEU A 679 -17.66 -26.42 26.13
N LYS A 680 -18.28 -27.55 26.49
CA LYS A 680 -18.33 -28.03 27.89
C LYS A 680 -16.94 -28.23 28.53
N PRO A 681 -15.91 -28.77 27.84
CA PRO A 681 -14.56 -28.85 28.38
C PRO A 681 -13.92 -27.48 28.66
N LEU A 682 -14.43 -26.41 28.07
CA LEU A 682 -13.94 -25.05 28.28
C LEU A 682 -14.62 -24.32 29.46
N GLY A 683 -15.70 -24.90 30.02
CA GLY A 683 -16.44 -24.36 31.17
C GLY A 683 -17.65 -23.52 30.86
N PHE A 684 -18.00 -23.36 29.58
CA PHE A 684 -19.16 -22.60 29.15
C PHE A 684 -20.02 -23.33 28.09
N GLY A 685 -20.23 -24.62 28.33
CA GLY A 685 -21.03 -25.50 27.46
C GLY A 685 -22.53 -25.36 27.64
N ASP A 686 -23.04 -24.17 27.82
CA ASP A 686 -24.47 -23.83 27.86
C ASP A 686 -24.94 -23.39 26.48
N TRP A 687 -26.19 -23.74 26.09
CA TRP A 687 -26.75 -23.39 24.79
C TRP A 687 -26.84 -21.85 24.58
N ARG A 688 -27.08 -21.09 25.68
CA ARG A 688 -27.15 -19.61 25.62
C ARG A 688 -25.80 -19.01 25.25
N MET A 689 -24.69 -19.57 25.82
CA MET A 689 -23.33 -19.16 25.46
C MET A 689 -23.01 -19.50 24.00
N SER A 690 -23.43 -20.69 23.56
CA SER A 690 -23.27 -21.12 22.16
C SER A 690 -24.05 -20.23 21.20
N THR A 691 -25.29 -19.86 21.55
CA THR A 691 -26.12 -18.90 20.79
C THR A 691 -25.41 -17.54 20.67
N ALA A 692 -24.89 -17.01 21.79
CA ALA A 692 -24.16 -15.75 21.79
C ALA A 692 -22.88 -15.81 20.94
N LEU A 693 -22.19 -16.93 20.88
CA LEU A 693 -21.00 -17.11 20.02
C LEU A 693 -21.37 -17.21 18.54
N ILE A 694 -22.53 -17.82 18.20
CA ILE A 694 -23.05 -17.85 16.81
C ILE A 694 -23.45 -16.44 16.36
N THR A 695 -24.20 -15.71 17.17
CA THR A 695 -24.54 -14.31 16.85
C THR A 695 -23.31 -13.42 16.77
N GLY A 696 -22.30 -13.64 17.64
CA GLY A 696 -21.00 -12.98 17.61
C GLY A 696 -20.12 -13.33 16.41
N PHE A 697 -20.43 -14.37 15.65
CA PHE A 697 -19.82 -14.60 14.34
C PHE A 697 -20.35 -13.60 13.31
N MET A 698 -21.58 -13.18 13.43
CA MET A 698 -22.16 -12.13 12.58
C MET A 698 -21.48 -10.78 12.85
N ALA A 699 -21.63 -10.34 14.09
CA ALA A 699 -21.07 -9.09 14.60
C ALA A 699 -20.61 -9.33 16.05
N LYS A 700 -19.36 -9.02 16.36
CA LYS A 700 -18.75 -9.36 17.66
C LYS A 700 -19.48 -8.76 18.87
N GLU A 701 -19.95 -7.54 18.72
CA GLU A 701 -20.75 -6.85 19.75
C GLU A 701 -22.05 -7.54 20.09
N SER A 702 -22.62 -8.29 19.15
CA SER A 702 -23.89 -9.02 19.38
C SER A 702 -23.77 -10.11 20.46
N VAL A 703 -22.55 -10.53 20.81
CA VAL A 703 -22.33 -11.46 21.94
C VAL A 703 -22.94 -10.90 23.21
N VAL A 704 -22.64 -9.64 23.55
CA VAL A 704 -23.11 -9.01 24.81
C VAL A 704 -24.62 -8.78 24.75
N SER A 705 -25.14 -8.27 23.65
CA SER A 705 -26.59 -8.05 23.48
C SER A 705 -27.35 -9.35 23.61
N THR A 706 -26.92 -10.45 22.96
CA THR A 706 -27.55 -11.75 23.05
C THR A 706 -27.49 -12.32 24.47
N LEU A 707 -26.37 -12.15 25.17
CA LEU A 707 -26.25 -12.61 26.56
C LEU A 707 -27.20 -11.83 27.49
N ASN A 708 -27.30 -10.51 27.32
CA ASN A 708 -28.24 -9.69 28.09
C ASN A 708 -29.70 -10.12 27.87
N VAL A 709 -30.08 -10.43 26.64
CA VAL A 709 -31.44 -10.91 26.33
C VAL A 709 -31.69 -12.30 26.92
N LEU A 710 -30.75 -13.23 26.77
CA LEU A 710 -30.93 -14.63 27.19
C LEU A 710 -30.83 -14.85 28.71
N PHE A 711 -30.03 -14.05 29.40
CA PHE A 711 -29.88 -14.14 30.87
C PHE A 711 -30.76 -13.14 31.64
N GLY A 712 -31.10 -12.01 31.04
CA GLY A 712 -31.93 -10.96 31.65
C GLY A 712 -31.27 -10.20 32.80
N THR A 713 -30.58 -10.91 33.71
CA THR A 713 -29.87 -10.32 34.87
C THR A 713 -28.47 -10.87 35.01
N ALA A 714 -27.54 -10.04 35.52
CA ALA A 714 -26.17 -10.45 35.80
C ALA A 714 -26.09 -11.63 36.79
N GLU A 715 -27.02 -11.73 37.75
CA GLU A 715 -27.07 -12.80 38.75
C GLU A 715 -27.24 -14.16 38.12
N ARG A 716 -28.07 -14.29 37.09
CA ARG A 716 -28.25 -15.57 36.34
C ARG A 716 -27.01 -15.96 35.58
N LEU A 717 -26.25 -14.98 35.08
CA LEU A 717 -24.98 -15.20 34.40
C LEU A 717 -23.92 -15.74 35.40
N PHE A 718 -23.86 -15.18 36.63
CA PHE A 718 -22.97 -15.63 37.69
C PHE A 718 -23.29 -17.06 38.22
N ALA A 719 -24.56 -17.46 38.17
CA ALA A 719 -24.97 -18.83 38.56
C ALA A 719 -24.45 -19.90 37.62
N ILE A 720 -24.17 -19.57 36.36
CA ILE A 720 -23.75 -20.50 35.31
C ILE A 720 -22.25 -20.42 35.01
N LEU A 721 -21.67 -19.24 35.11
CA LEU A 721 -20.30 -18.99 34.70
C LEU A 721 -19.40 -18.65 35.90
N THR A 722 -18.37 -19.49 36.13
CA THR A 722 -17.33 -19.18 37.12
C THR A 722 -16.33 -18.15 36.57
N PRO A 723 -15.58 -17.42 37.42
CA PRO A 723 -14.54 -16.49 36.95
C PRO A 723 -13.50 -17.15 36.03
N LEU A 724 -13.15 -18.42 36.30
CA LEU A 724 -12.24 -19.18 35.42
C LEU A 724 -12.86 -19.50 34.07
N ALA A 725 -14.15 -19.87 34.05
CA ALA A 725 -14.88 -20.10 32.80
C ALA A 725 -15.05 -18.78 32.00
N ALA A 726 -15.25 -17.65 32.70
CA ALA A 726 -15.28 -16.33 32.07
C ALA A 726 -13.93 -15.94 31.44
N ALA A 727 -12.81 -16.23 32.12
CA ALA A 727 -11.47 -16.03 31.54
C ALA A 727 -11.24 -16.91 30.30
N SER A 728 -11.65 -18.19 30.36
CA SER A 728 -11.61 -19.12 29.23
C SER A 728 -12.46 -18.63 28.05
N LEU A 729 -13.66 -18.14 28.31
CA LEU A 729 -14.55 -17.56 27.31
C LEU A 729 -13.96 -16.27 26.66
N LEU A 730 -13.34 -15.40 27.46
CA LEU A 730 -12.67 -14.20 26.96
C LEU A 730 -11.55 -14.56 25.99
N VAL A 731 -10.73 -15.57 26.31
CA VAL A 731 -9.67 -16.05 25.41
C VAL A 731 -10.26 -16.69 24.16
N PHE A 732 -11.35 -17.43 24.29
CA PHE A 732 -12.06 -17.98 23.15
C PHE A 732 -12.59 -16.84 22.25
N CYS A 733 -13.27 -15.84 22.81
CA CYS A 733 -13.80 -14.68 22.09
C CYS A 733 -12.70 -13.83 21.42
N LEU A 734 -11.51 -13.79 22.01
CA LEU A 734 -10.35 -13.13 21.40
C LEU A 734 -9.92 -13.82 20.09
N LEU A 735 -9.83 -15.15 20.09
CA LEU A 735 -9.13 -15.93 19.06
C LEU A 735 -10.06 -16.61 18.05
N TYR A 736 -11.36 -16.82 18.38
CA TYR A 736 -12.28 -17.50 17.46
C TYR A 736 -12.56 -16.69 16.21
N THR A 737 -13.17 -17.32 15.23
CA THR A 737 -13.40 -16.78 13.87
C THR A 737 -13.73 -15.29 13.84
N PRO A 738 -13.17 -14.51 12.91
CA PRO A 738 -13.54 -13.10 12.73
C PRO A 738 -14.99 -12.97 12.26
N CYS A 739 -15.54 -11.76 12.27
CA CYS A 739 -16.92 -11.51 11.83
C CYS A 739 -17.13 -11.85 10.36
N VAL A 740 -18.39 -12.07 9.95
CA VAL A 740 -18.77 -12.42 8.57
C VAL A 740 -18.23 -11.42 7.55
N ALA A 741 -18.23 -10.12 7.85
CA ALA A 741 -17.67 -9.10 6.98
C ALA A 741 -16.16 -9.29 6.75
N ALA A 742 -15.40 -9.66 7.78
CA ALA A 742 -13.98 -9.95 7.66
C ALA A 742 -13.72 -11.24 6.85
N ILE A 743 -14.53 -12.27 7.04
CA ILE A 743 -14.46 -13.50 6.24
C ILE A 743 -14.79 -13.22 4.77
N ALA A 744 -15.77 -12.37 4.49
CA ALA A 744 -16.09 -11.94 3.13
C ALA A 744 -14.92 -11.19 2.48
N ALA A 745 -14.21 -10.33 3.24
CA ALA A 745 -12.98 -9.67 2.77
C ALA A 745 -11.86 -10.69 2.49
N ILE A 746 -11.61 -11.63 3.40
CA ILE A 746 -10.62 -12.70 3.22
C ILE A 746 -10.96 -13.57 1.99
N LYS A 747 -12.25 -13.94 1.83
CA LYS A 747 -12.73 -14.69 0.66
C LYS A 747 -12.41 -13.95 -0.65
N ARG A 748 -12.59 -12.64 -0.68
CA ARG A 748 -12.31 -11.81 -1.85
C ARG A 748 -10.81 -11.76 -2.18
N GLU A 749 -9.95 -11.66 -1.16
CA GLU A 749 -8.49 -11.52 -1.33
C GLU A 749 -7.76 -12.85 -1.57
N MET A 750 -8.25 -13.95 -0.99
CA MET A 750 -7.56 -15.25 -1.01
C MET A 750 -8.42 -16.41 -1.56
N GLY A 751 -9.70 -16.19 -1.79
CA GLY A 751 -10.63 -17.22 -2.26
C GLY A 751 -11.32 -18.00 -1.13
N TRP A 752 -12.34 -18.79 -1.50
CA TRP A 752 -13.24 -19.48 -0.55
C TRP A 752 -12.54 -20.54 0.30
N ARG A 753 -11.54 -21.26 -0.26
CA ARG A 753 -10.79 -22.29 0.46
C ARG A 753 -10.06 -21.73 1.67
N TRP A 754 -9.41 -20.58 1.50
CA TRP A 754 -8.72 -19.89 2.58
C TRP A 754 -9.69 -19.32 3.61
N ALA A 755 -10.82 -18.77 3.16
CA ALA A 755 -11.85 -18.23 4.06
C ALA A 755 -12.39 -19.33 5.01
N VAL A 756 -12.72 -20.50 4.46
CA VAL A 756 -13.13 -21.67 5.27
C VAL A 756 -11.99 -22.15 6.18
N GLY A 757 -10.77 -22.20 5.66
CA GLY A 757 -9.58 -22.56 6.44
C GLY A 757 -9.34 -21.64 7.64
N VAL A 758 -9.57 -20.33 7.48
CA VAL A 758 -9.47 -19.34 8.57
C VAL A 758 -10.53 -19.60 9.63
N VAL A 759 -11.80 -19.80 9.24
CA VAL A 759 -12.89 -20.09 10.18
C VAL A 759 -12.57 -21.35 11.02
N ALA A 760 -12.27 -22.46 10.35
CA ALA A 760 -11.98 -23.72 11.03
C ALA A 760 -10.70 -23.62 11.88
N GLY A 761 -9.62 -23.07 11.34
CA GLY A 761 -8.34 -22.94 12.01
C GLY A 761 -8.39 -22.06 13.24
N GLN A 762 -9.05 -20.89 13.15
CA GLN A 762 -9.17 -19.98 14.29
C GLN A 762 -10.09 -20.54 15.39
N CYS A 763 -11.19 -21.22 15.02
CA CYS A 763 -12.01 -21.91 16.02
C CYS A 763 -11.23 -22.99 16.75
N ALA A 764 -10.40 -23.76 16.03
CA ALA A 764 -9.54 -24.79 16.65
C ALA A 764 -8.48 -24.17 17.58
N ILE A 765 -7.81 -23.12 17.16
CA ILE A 765 -6.81 -22.38 17.96
C ILE A 765 -7.47 -21.78 19.20
N ALA A 766 -8.64 -21.16 19.05
CA ALA A 766 -9.40 -20.58 20.15
C ALA A 766 -9.80 -21.64 21.18
N TRP A 767 -10.24 -22.81 20.70
CA TRP A 767 -10.62 -23.92 21.56
C TRP A 767 -9.42 -24.44 22.37
N VAL A 768 -8.29 -24.68 21.70
CA VAL A 768 -7.05 -25.15 22.37
C VAL A 768 -6.54 -24.09 23.36
N ALA A 769 -6.48 -22.85 23.00
CA ALA A 769 -5.99 -21.77 23.88
C ALA A 769 -6.90 -21.60 25.12
N ALA A 770 -8.22 -21.58 24.93
CA ALA A 770 -9.19 -21.51 26.03
C ALA A 770 -9.13 -22.71 26.94
N PHE A 771 -8.93 -23.93 26.39
CA PHE A 771 -8.75 -25.16 27.16
C PHE A 771 -7.47 -25.12 27.99
N ILE A 772 -6.35 -24.65 27.43
CA ILE A 772 -5.09 -24.48 28.17
C ILE A 772 -5.27 -23.47 29.31
N VAL A 773 -5.92 -22.35 29.10
CA VAL A 773 -6.20 -21.35 30.16
C VAL A 773 -7.01 -21.99 31.28
N ARG A 774 -8.02 -22.77 30.95
CA ARG A 774 -8.82 -23.50 31.95
C ARG A 774 -8.02 -24.52 32.73
N LEU A 775 -7.19 -25.36 32.05
CA LEU A 775 -6.33 -26.32 32.70
C LEU A 775 -5.35 -25.66 33.67
N ILE A 776 -4.73 -24.58 33.26
CA ILE A 776 -3.81 -23.79 34.11
C ILE A 776 -4.58 -23.26 35.32
N GLY A 777 -5.75 -22.65 35.13
CA GLY A 777 -6.56 -22.14 36.24
C GLY A 777 -6.97 -23.22 37.24
N LEU A 778 -7.38 -24.41 36.74
CA LEU A 778 -7.70 -25.58 37.60
C LEU A 778 -6.47 -26.06 38.37
N ALA A 779 -5.29 -26.09 37.75
CA ALA A 779 -4.03 -26.44 38.41
C ALA A 779 -3.63 -25.49 39.53
N PHE A 780 -4.03 -24.22 39.44
CA PHE A 780 -3.85 -23.21 40.51
C PHE A 780 -5.01 -23.13 41.50
N GLY A 781 -6.00 -24.02 41.41
CA GLY A 781 -7.14 -24.07 42.34
C GLY A 781 -8.15 -22.93 42.16
N LEU A 782 -8.22 -22.34 40.97
CA LEU A 782 -9.13 -21.23 40.65
C LEU A 782 -10.48 -21.70 40.06
N GLY A 783 -10.85 -22.98 40.24
CA GLY A 783 -12.05 -23.61 39.66
C GLY A 783 -13.35 -23.31 40.40
#